data_5adf29e50c7fd31a74b9587964279b47
#
_entry.id   5adf29e50c7fd31a74b9587964279b47
#
_cell.length_a   1.000
_cell.length_b   1.000
_cell.length_c   1.000
_cell.angle_alpha   90.00
_cell.angle_beta   90.00
_cell.angle_gamma   90.00
#
_symmetry.space_group_name_H-M   'P 1'
#
loop_
_entity.id
_entity.type
_entity.pdbx_description
1 polymer ?
#
loop_
_entity_poly.entity_id
_entity_poly.type
_entity_poly.pdbx_seq_one_letter_code
_entity_poly.pdbx_strand_id
1 'polypeptide(L)'
;VLLAVGLPAAAQNLTSVRILLGVGDTTPTRWDGTLQVAGGSMVSLDPWRFEGSDGISGATWHFSTHPVRLFSGTSPTSTAGNNIVANGVIATISTASSDAEIKITTAQGDFGFRLGELTYGKPVSRLEGKVHLDRIPVSTQITNTKEEEDFPAAAAGKNGEVWVAYIQFHHNPEHNALRAALDSPPKDFSKWKSPTGGDQVFMRKYANGTWGDPIPVTESGLDAFKTSIAVDGQGRPWVFWSQNARFPSRIPNFEIFARVMPGGQPGKRIQISNDPGNDVAPVAATDSKGNVWVAWQGWRNGKAAILAATQSGSEFGPAQIVSKAPANQWNPAIAADQKGRVTVAWDTYRNENYDIYMRTAVDGNWGPETPVAATARYEAYPSIAYENTGRLWVAYEEGGKGWGKDFGAYNTPGVAVYQGRAIRVRGFEPDGRVVQTVTDPGASLPGFPSIHFDKGGLQKDFEKLDPDPENAKTRKPDTGARNMQNARNNFPRLTVDSSGRIWLAVRSAHPVFWSPIGTVWTEFLISYDGKGWTNPIFLNHSDNLLDNKPALVSTQPGQLLVVNSSDKRRRYDLGEAINSPLGIMPTRKEDPYENDLYASTIDLGVASQPLAVADAPPVQVAGAEAVADKTDLAALKKIRDYTINTSAGDLKIVRGEFHRHSEISMDGGGDGSIIDQYRYALDAGSLDWVGCCDHDNGAGREYTWWLSQKLTDIFYSPGTFTPMFSYERSVNYPEGHRNVIFAQRGVRTLPRQPITEENQNVHAPDTQSLYAYLKAFNGIAAAHTSATGMGTDWRDNDPLAEPVVEIYQGDRQNYEMPDAPRSNSEKDSIGLWRPKGFVSLALAKGYKLGFQASSDHISTHMSYCNLLAKDTSRESLLDAFQKRHVYGATDNILADVRSGPHIMGDAFATAEQPNLHVKLSGTSKFSKVVVIKDNNYVYSTEPGTSQVEFSWRDNSPTKGKTSYYYVRGEQDTGDIVWASPMWITYTGK
;
A
#
# COMPACT_ATOMS: atom_id res chain seq x y z
N VAL A 1 -12.29 4.03 -35.30
CA VAL A 1 -11.47 4.61 -36.36
C VAL A 1 -11.68 6.11 -36.33
N LEU A 2 -10.84 6.86 -35.62
CA LEU A 2 -10.83 8.33 -35.71
C LEU A 2 -9.67 8.71 -36.64
N LEU A 3 -10.05 9.29 -37.77
CA LEU A 3 -9.12 9.95 -38.66
C LEU A 3 -8.52 11.18 -37.97
N ALA A 4 -7.23 11.13 -37.69
CA ALA A 4 -6.47 12.31 -37.31
C ALA A 4 -6.32 13.21 -38.53
N VAL A 5 -7.13 14.26 -38.58
CA VAL A 5 -6.88 15.38 -39.47
C VAL A 5 -5.87 16.28 -38.80
N GLY A 6 -4.63 16.25 -39.28
CA GLY A 6 -3.61 17.16 -38.84
C GLY A 6 -3.92 18.60 -39.22
N LEU A 7 -4.27 19.42 -38.24
CA LEU A 7 -4.31 20.87 -38.38
C LEU A 7 -2.93 21.43 -37.96
N PRO A 8 -2.43 22.48 -38.62
CA PRO A 8 -1.16 23.09 -38.25
C PRO A 8 -1.26 23.72 -36.86
N ALA A 9 -0.26 23.44 -36.03
CA ALA A 9 -0.17 23.90 -34.63
C ALA A 9 -0.02 25.44 -34.59
N ALA A 10 -1.10 26.17 -34.61
CA ALA A 10 -1.23 27.39 -33.85
C ALA A 10 -1.36 27.01 -32.39
N ALA A 11 -0.57 27.59 -31.48
CA ALA A 11 -0.62 27.31 -30.06
C ALA A 11 -2.07 27.50 -29.56
N GLN A 12 -2.78 26.38 -29.41
CA GLN A 12 -4.15 26.42 -28.89
C GLN A 12 -4.05 26.72 -27.39
N ASN A 13 -4.60 27.83 -26.96
CA ASN A 13 -4.72 28.16 -25.54
C ASN A 13 -5.79 27.23 -24.92
N LEU A 14 -5.34 26.10 -24.39
CA LEU A 14 -6.20 25.17 -23.67
C LEU A 14 -6.39 25.61 -22.23
N THR A 15 -7.59 25.45 -21.71
CA THR A 15 -7.93 25.64 -20.31
C THR A 15 -8.79 24.47 -19.84
N SER A 16 -8.44 23.89 -18.69
CA SER A 16 -9.25 22.85 -18.04
C SER A 16 -9.91 23.38 -16.78
N VAL A 17 -11.18 23.02 -16.61
CA VAL A 17 -12.01 23.41 -15.48
C VAL A 17 -12.65 22.17 -14.87
N ARG A 18 -12.43 21.96 -13.58
CA ARG A 18 -13.17 20.96 -12.80
C ARG A 18 -14.44 21.62 -12.28
N ILE A 19 -15.59 21.01 -12.60
CA ILE A 19 -16.93 21.49 -12.23
C ILE A 19 -17.48 20.46 -11.24
N LEU A 20 -17.50 20.80 -9.95
CA LEU A 20 -18.11 19.98 -8.90
C LEU A 20 -19.57 20.37 -8.77
N LEU A 21 -20.44 19.38 -8.70
CA LEU A 21 -21.90 19.52 -8.71
C LEU A 21 -22.50 18.91 -7.43
N GLY A 22 -23.55 19.52 -6.90
CA GLY A 22 -24.22 19.05 -5.70
C GLY A 22 -23.35 19.16 -4.43
N VAL A 23 -22.50 20.17 -4.36
CA VAL A 23 -21.63 20.41 -3.20
C VAL A 23 -22.51 20.66 -1.97
N GLY A 24 -22.27 19.91 -0.89
CA GLY A 24 -23.05 19.97 0.35
C GLY A 24 -24.37 19.17 0.31
N ASP A 25 -24.70 18.52 -0.79
CA ASP A 25 -25.89 17.68 -0.84
C ASP A 25 -25.69 16.42 0.03
N THR A 26 -26.68 16.11 0.83
CA THR A 26 -26.71 14.88 1.66
C THR A 26 -27.35 13.69 0.94
N THR A 27 -28.04 13.96 -0.16
CA THR A 27 -28.70 12.94 -0.99
C THR A 27 -28.07 12.93 -2.38
N PRO A 28 -27.68 11.78 -2.90
CA PRO A 28 -27.15 11.68 -4.25
C PRO A 28 -28.18 12.14 -5.28
N THR A 29 -27.88 13.19 -6.01
CA THR A 29 -28.74 13.72 -7.08
C THR A 29 -27.97 13.65 -8.38
N ARG A 30 -28.55 13.00 -9.38
CA ARG A 30 -28.03 12.99 -10.73
C ARG A 30 -28.15 14.40 -11.34
N TRP A 31 -27.06 14.84 -11.96
CA TRP A 31 -27.04 16.08 -12.72
C TRP A 31 -26.88 15.75 -14.21
N ASP A 32 -27.95 16.00 -14.95
CA ASP A 32 -27.95 15.93 -16.40
C ASP A 32 -28.00 17.35 -16.95
N GLY A 33 -27.22 17.62 -17.98
CA GLY A 33 -27.17 18.97 -18.49
C GLY A 33 -26.46 19.09 -19.82
N THR A 34 -26.46 20.34 -20.30
CA THR A 34 -25.74 20.73 -21.52
C THR A 34 -24.73 21.81 -21.17
N LEU A 35 -23.57 21.75 -21.83
CA LEU A 35 -22.52 22.75 -21.73
C LEU A 35 -22.28 23.34 -23.12
N GLN A 36 -22.30 24.67 -23.19
CA GLN A 36 -22.03 25.45 -24.41
C GLN A 36 -20.89 26.39 -24.19
N VAL A 37 -20.01 26.56 -25.19
CA VAL A 37 -18.86 27.48 -25.16
C VAL A 37 -19.05 28.55 -26.21
N ALA A 38 -19.09 29.81 -25.78
CA ALA A 38 -19.07 30.96 -26.67
C ALA A 38 -17.66 31.58 -26.75
N GLY A 39 -17.14 31.79 -27.92
CA GLY A 39 -15.77 32.31 -28.14
C GLY A 39 -14.66 31.25 -28.03
N GLY A 40 -15.03 29.98 -28.14
CA GLY A 40 -14.10 28.87 -28.11
C GLY A 40 -14.80 27.56 -28.54
N SER A 41 -14.10 26.44 -28.31
CA SER A 41 -14.61 25.10 -28.57
C SER A 41 -14.24 24.14 -27.44
N MET A 42 -15.12 23.16 -27.18
CA MET A 42 -14.81 22.05 -26.29
C MET A 42 -13.84 21.09 -26.96
N VAL A 43 -12.83 20.68 -26.22
CA VAL A 43 -11.88 19.65 -26.61
C VAL A 43 -12.25 18.31 -25.99
N SER A 44 -12.55 18.31 -24.70
CA SER A 44 -13.03 17.12 -23.99
C SER A 44 -13.96 17.51 -22.85
N LEU A 45 -14.82 16.58 -22.47
CA LEU A 45 -15.63 16.62 -21.28
C LEU A 45 -15.53 15.27 -20.59
N ASP A 46 -14.72 15.21 -19.57
CA ASP A 46 -14.47 14.00 -18.80
C ASP A 46 -15.35 13.98 -17.55
N PRO A 47 -16.01 12.85 -17.23
CA PRO A 47 -16.70 12.73 -15.96
C PRO A 47 -15.70 12.79 -14.82
N TRP A 48 -16.10 13.42 -13.71
CA TRP A 48 -15.31 13.41 -12.48
C TRP A 48 -15.11 11.99 -11.95
N ARG A 49 -16.17 11.23 -12.03
CA ARG A 49 -16.19 9.80 -11.80
C ARG A 49 -16.94 9.16 -12.95
N PHE A 50 -16.95 8.01 -13.30
CA PHE A 50 -17.64 7.31 -14.37
C PHE A 50 -18.53 8.14 -15.26
N GLU A 51 -18.78 7.62 -16.41
CA GLU A 51 -19.89 7.78 -17.31
C GLU A 51 -20.00 9.08 -18.04
N GLY A 52 -20.03 8.86 -19.16
CA GLY A 52 -20.50 9.31 -20.40
C GLY A 52 -20.74 10.81 -20.47
N SER A 53 -19.79 11.54 -20.99
CA SER A 53 -20.13 12.64 -21.81
C SER A 53 -20.77 12.06 -23.06
N ASP A 54 -22.03 12.24 -23.26
CA ASP A 54 -22.79 11.60 -24.36
C ASP A 54 -22.59 12.30 -25.68
N GLY A 55 -21.50 13.00 -25.88
CA GLY A 55 -21.15 13.48 -27.18
C GLY A 55 -21.58 14.90 -27.50
N ILE A 56 -21.03 15.39 -28.59
CA ILE A 56 -21.23 16.70 -29.14
C ILE A 56 -22.46 16.68 -30.08
N SER A 57 -23.39 17.60 -29.83
CA SER A 57 -24.41 17.98 -30.80
C SER A 57 -24.18 19.43 -31.21
N GLY A 58 -23.45 19.66 -32.29
CA GLY A 58 -23.00 20.99 -32.69
C GLY A 58 -22.00 21.61 -31.73
N ALA A 59 -22.31 22.81 -31.20
CA ALA A 59 -21.50 23.50 -30.17
C ALA A 59 -21.93 23.14 -28.74
N THR A 60 -22.85 22.21 -28.57
CA THR A 60 -23.43 21.81 -27.29
C THR A 60 -22.96 20.43 -26.89
N TRP A 61 -22.47 20.28 -25.67
CA TRP A 61 -22.07 19.02 -25.07
C TRP A 61 -23.09 18.58 -24.03
N HIS A 62 -23.52 17.36 -24.11
CA HIS A 62 -24.40 16.76 -23.13
C HIS A 62 -23.57 16.01 -22.09
N PHE A 63 -23.92 16.11 -20.84
CA PHE A 63 -23.34 15.33 -19.77
C PHE A 63 -24.40 14.77 -18.84
N SER A 64 -24.07 13.64 -18.27
CA SER A 64 -24.86 12.97 -17.25
C SER A 64 -23.91 12.49 -16.17
N THR A 65 -24.23 12.77 -14.93
CA THR A 65 -23.35 12.42 -13.82
C THR A 65 -24.02 11.42 -12.92
N HIS A 66 -23.26 10.44 -12.43
CA HIS A 66 -23.73 9.52 -11.40
C HIS A 66 -23.12 9.91 -10.05
N PRO A 67 -23.90 10.55 -9.17
CA PRO A 67 -23.42 10.92 -7.85
C PRO A 67 -23.14 9.67 -7.04
N VAL A 68 -22.05 9.71 -6.29
CA VAL A 68 -21.67 8.62 -5.41
C VAL A 68 -21.78 9.07 -3.98
N ARG A 69 -22.50 8.28 -3.21
CA ARG A 69 -22.50 8.44 -1.78
C ARG A 69 -21.21 7.88 -1.20
N LEU A 70 -20.45 8.73 -0.55
CA LEU A 70 -19.29 8.33 0.20
C LEU A 70 -19.70 7.97 1.62
N PHE A 71 -19.22 6.84 2.07
CA PHE A 71 -19.50 6.40 3.42
C PHE A 71 -18.41 6.91 4.35
N SER A 72 -18.79 7.51 5.45
CA SER A 72 -17.90 7.74 6.58
C SER A 72 -17.94 6.50 7.47
N GLY A 73 -17.25 5.45 7.09
CA GLY A 73 -17.20 4.21 7.85
C GLY A 73 -16.71 3.02 7.04
N THR A 74 -16.42 1.94 7.71
CA THR A 74 -15.87 0.71 7.10
C THR A 74 -16.93 -0.14 6.40
N SER A 75 -18.23 0.22 6.50
CA SER A 75 -19.31 -0.55 5.89
C SER A 75 -20.16 0.31 4.96
N PRO A 76 -20.47 -0.18 3.75
CA PRO A 76 -21.43 0.47 2.85
C PRO A 76 -22.83 0.64 3.47
N THR A 77 -23.14 -0.11 4.53
CA THR A 77 -24.42 -0.07 5.22
C THR A 77 -24.40 0.77 6.49
N SER A 78 -23.26 1.33 6.88
CA SER A 78 -23.16 2.19 8.06
C SER A 78 -23.96 3.47 7.85
N THR A 79 -24.96 3.70 8.69
CA THR A 79 -25.74 4.92 8.74
C THR A 79 -25.12 6.00 9.64
N ALA A 80 -24.02 5.66 10.31
CA ALA A 80 -23.32 6.57 11.21
C ALA A 80 -22.30 7.40 10.42
N GLY A 81 -22.55 8.68 10.25
CA GLY A 81 -21.65 9.64 9.68
C GLY A 81 -22.23 10.46 8.55
N ASN A 82 -21.58 11.56 8.23
CA ASN A 82 -21.98 12.44 7.14
C ASN A 82 -21.72 11.76 5.80
N ASN A 83 -22.77 11.38 5.10
CA ASN A 83 -22.68 10.95 3.73
C ASN A 83 -22.28 12.14 2.87
N ILE A 84 -21.17 12.01 2.16
CA ILE A 84 -20.70 13.01 1.24
C ILE A 84 -21.06 12.55 -0.17
N VAL A 85 -21.62 13.46 -0.96
CA VAL A 85 -21.95 13.21 -2.35
C VAL A 85 -20.84 13.78 -3.21
N ALA A 86 -20.21 12.94 -4.01
CA ALA A 86 -19.21 13.34 -4.99
C ALA A 86 -19.82 13.30 -6.39
N ASN A 87 -19.80 14.44 -7.07
CA ASN A 87 -20.31 14.57 -8.42
C ASN A 87 -19.58 15.66 -9.18
N GLY A 88 -19.39 15.51 -10.48
CA GLY A 88 -18.77 16.54 -11.30
C GLY A 88 -18.29 16.08 -12.66
N VAL A 89 -17.78 17.04 -13.41
CA VAL A 89 -17.16 16.87 -14.72
C VAL A 89 -15.89 17.72 -14.84
N ILE A 90 -15.02 17.34 -15.76
CA ILE A 90 -13.81 18.10 -16.12
C ILE A 90 -13.95 18.52 -17.59
N ALA A 91 -14.04 19.81 -17.84
CA ALA A 91 -14.13 20.40 -19.17
C ALA A 91 -12.78 20.92 -19.62
N THR A 92 -12.29 20.52 -20.79
CA THR A 92 -11.13 21.11 -21.46
C THR A 92 -11.58 21.91 -22.67
N ILE A 93 -11.20 23.17 -22.71
CA ILE A 93 -11.71 24.16 -23.64
C ILE A 93 -10.53 24.78 -24.40
N SER A 94 -10.66 24.90 -25.70
CA SER A 94 -9.76 25.63 -26.59
C SER A 94 -10.33 27.02 -26.93
N THR A 95 -9.58 28.06 -26.66
CA THR A 95 -10.01 29.43 -26.94
C THR A 95 -8.80 30.35 -27.16
N ALA A 96 -9.00 31.39 -27.92
CA ALA A 96 -8.02 32.46 -28.07
C ALA A 96 -8.22 33.59 -27.05
N SER A 97 -9.30 33.58 -26.26
CA SER A 97 -9.67 34.66 -25.35
C SER A 97 -10.02 34.14 -23.96
N SER A 98 -9.54 34.86 -22.95
CA SER A 98 -9.98 34.64 -21.57
C SER A 98 -11.44 35.05 -21.32
N ASP A 99 -12.04 35.79 -22.26
CA ASP A 99 -13.43 36.24 -22.19
C ASP A 99 -14.42 35.18 -22.69
N ALA A 100 -13.95 34.00 -23.14
CA ALA A 100 -14.84 32.92 -23.52
C ALA A 100 -15.80 32.61 -22.38
N GLU A 101 -17.08 32.56 -22.74
CA GLU A 101 -18.17 32.30 -21.79
C GLU A 101 -18.65 30.84 -21.92
N ILE A 102 -18.78 30.18 -20.79
CA ILE A 102 -19.31 28.83 -20.67
C ILE A 102 -20.69 28.92 -20.01
N LYS A 103 -21.70 28.37 -20.69
CA LYS A 103 -23.08 28.26 -20.19
C LYS A 103 -23.40 26.82 -19.92
N ILE A 104 -23.97 26.53 -18.78
CA ILE A 104 -24.38 25.21 -18.36
C ILE A 104 -25.84 25.27 -17.95
N THR A 105 -26.61 24.38 -18.56
CA THR A 105 -28.05 24.26 -18.31
C THR A 105 -28.32 22.90 -17.69
N THR A 106 -28.97 22.87 -16.53
CA THR A 106 -29.33 21.64 -15.81
C THR A 106 -30.73 21.74 -15.22
N ALA A 107 -31.31 20.60 -14.84
CA ALA A 107 -32.59 20.57 -14.16
C ALA A 107 -32.54 21.23 -12.76
N GLN A 108 -31.36 21.35 -12.17
CA GLN A 108 -31.14 21.98 -10.85
C GLN A 108 -30.89 23.47 -10.93
N GLY A 109 -30.76 24.02 -12.13
CA GLY A 109 -30.57 25.44 -12.43
C GLY A 109 -29.49 25.69 -13.46
N ASP A 110 -29.56 26.86 -14.07
CA ASP A 110 -28.59 27.31 -15.07
C ASP A 110 -27.50 28.14 -14.40
N PHE A 111 -26.28 27.97 -14.88
CA PHE A 111 -25.15 28.79 -14.43
C PHE A 111 -24.13 28.99 -15.55
N GLY A 112 -23.29 29.96 -15.37
CA GLY A 112 -22.23 30.25 -16.34
C GLY A 112 -20.99 30.84 -15.65
N PHE A 113 -19.90 30.91 -16.42
CA PHE A 113 -18.68 31.53 -16.01
C PHE A 113 -17.86 31.98 -17.21
N ARG A 114 -16.96 32.92 -17.01
CA ARG A 114 -15.93 33.31 -17.97
C ARG A 114 -14.61 32.66 -17.59
N LEU A 115 -13.84 32.20 -18.57
CA LEU A 115 -12.54 31.57 -18.28
C LEU A 115 -11.60 32.50 -17.50
N GLY A 116 -11.66 33.82 -17.76
CA GLY A 116 -10.85 34.80 -17.05
C GLY A 116 -11.19 34.99 -15.57
N GLU A 117 -12.34 34.52 -15.10
CA GLU A 117 -12.68 34.55 -13.67
C GLU A 117 -11.91 33.51 -12.88
N LEU A 118 -11.46 32.44 -13.55
CA LEU A 118 -10.89 31.26 -12.92
C LEU A 118 -9.36 31.39 -12.84
N THR A 119 -8.84 31.27 -11.64
CA THR A 119 -7.40 31.22 -11.39
C THR A 119 -7.07 29.99 -10.55
N TYR A 120 -5.86 29.47 -10.72
CA TYR A 120 -5.41 28.31 -9.93
C TYR A 120 -5.52 28.58 -8.43
N GLY A 121 -6.07 27.63 -7.72
CA GLY A 121 -6.23 27.67 -6.27
C GLY A 121 -7.26 28.71 -5.77
N LYS A 122 -8.12 29.25 -6.65
CA LYS A 122 -9.20 30.17 -6.28
C LYS A 122 -10.51 29.69 -6.88
N PRO A 123 -11.19 28.73 -6.22
CA PRO A 123 -12.46 28.23 -6.71
C PRO A 123 -13.55 29.29 -6.70
N VAL A 124 -14.47 29.19 -7.66
CA VAL A 124 -15.63 30.07 -7.80
C VAL A 124 -16.89 29.25 -7.56
N SER A 125 -17.78 29.73 -6.69
CA SER A 125 -19.07 29.10 -6.42
C SER A 125 -20.20 29.66 -7.29
N ARG A 126 -21.16 28.78 -7.64
CA ARG A 126 -22.40 29.10 -8.32
C ARG A 126 -23.57 28.40 -7.62
N LEU A 127 -24.80 28.75 -7.94
CA LEU A 127 -26.03 28.16 -7.42
C LEU A 127 -26.00 28.02 -5.89
N GLU A 128 -25.76 29.16 -5.20
CA GLU A 128 -25.72 29.23 -3.72
C GLU A 128 -24.73 28.24 -3.08
N GLY A 129 -23.60 27.97 -3.77
CA GLY A 129 -22.56 27.07 -3.27
C GLY A 129 -22.71 25.61 -3.68
N LYS A 130 -23.78 25.25 -4.36
CA LYS A 130 -23.99 23.86 -4.86
C LYS A 130 -23.09 23.49 -6.04
N VAL A 131 -22.49 24.47 -6.70
CA VAL A 131 -21.54 24.25 -7.80
C VAL A 131 -20.23 24.96 -7.47
N HIS A 132 -19.13 24.23 -7.59
CA HIS A 132 -17.79 24.80 -7.48
C HIS A 132 -17.03 24.63 -8.80
N LEU A 133 -16.41 25.71 -9.24
CA LEU A 133 -15.62 25.80 -10.47
C LEU A 133 -14.17 26.00 -10.08
N ASP A 134 -13.32 25.14 -10.58
CA ASP A 134 -11.90 25.11 -10.21
C ASP A 134 -11.03 25.02 -11.47
N ARG A 135 -10.18 26.03 -11.67
CA ARG A 135 -9.19 25.98 -12.75
C ARG A 135 -8.15 24.94 -12.40
N ILE A 136 -7.97 23.97 -13.27
CA ILE A 136 -6.95 22.93 -13.11
C ILE A 136 -5.96 22.97 -14.27
N PRO A 137 -4.73 22.46 -14.09
CA PRO A 137 -3.79 22.33 -15.19
C PRO A 137 -4.34 21.41 -16.28
N VAL A 138 -4.08 21.77 -17.53
CA VAL A 138 -4.38 20.88 -18.66
C VAL A 138 -3.50 19.66 -18.55
N SER A 139 -4.12 18.49 -18.48
CA SER A 139 -3.43 17.22 -18.42
C SER A 139 -3.29 16.67 -19.85
N THR A 140 -2.07 16.54 -20.31
CA THR A 140 -1.74 16.01 -21.63
C THR A 140 -1.19 14.61 -21.49
N GLN A 141 -1.82 13.64 -22.13
CA GLN A 141 -1.32 12.26 -22.21
C GLN A 141 -0.03 12.24 -23.04
N ILE A 142 1.04 11.70 -22.48
CA ILE A 142 2.35 11.66 -23.12
C ILE A 142 2.78 10.25 -23.52
N THR A 143 2.14 9.22 -23.00
CA THR A 143 2.19 7.84 -23.50
C THR A 143 0.79 7.37 -23.84
N ASN A 144 0.68 6.44 -24.78
CA ASN A 144 -0.60 5.88 -25.22
C ASN A 144 -0.31 4.52 -25.86
N THR A 145 0.07 3.56 -25.03
CA THR A 145 0.33 2.20 -25.47
C THR A 145 -0.70 1.24 -24.85
N LYS A 146 -0.56 -0.05 -25.07
CA LYS A 146 -1.34 -1.09 -24.37
C LYS A 146 -0.57 -1.66 -23.18
N GLU A 147 0.55 -1.06 -22.87
CA GLU A 147 1.44 -1.44 -21.79
C GLU A 147 1.22 -0.52 -20.59
N GLU A 148 1.89 -0.77 -19.49
CA GLU A 148 1.78 0.06 -18.29
C GLU A 148 3.02 0.94 -18.15
N GLU A 149 2.88 2.25 -18.21
CA GLU A 149 3.95 3.20 -18.01
C GLU A 149 3.88 3.83 -16.61
N ASP A 150 4.96 3.68 -15.85
CA ASP A 150 4.95 4.01 -14.44
C ASP A 150 6.29 4.55 -13.91
N PHE A 151 6.30 5.03 -12.66
CA PHE A 151 7.45 5.56 -11.94
C PHE A 151 8.21 6.68 -12.70
N PRO A 152 7.52 7.78 -13.09
CA PRO A 152 8.17 8.88 -13.78
C PRO A 152 9.20 9.59 -12.90
N ALA A 153 10.34 9.94 -13.49
CA ALA A 153 11.35 10.83 -12.91
C ALA A 153 11.72 11.89 -13.94
N ALA A 154 11.95 13.12 -13.51
CA ALA A 154 12.25 14.22 -14.43
C ALA A 154 13.46 15.05 -13.99
N ALA A 155 14.20 15.56 -14.97
CA ALA A 155 15.30 16.48 -14.75
C ALA A 155 15.34 17.55 -15.85
N ALA A 156 15.65 18.80 -15.43
CA ALA A 156 15.88 19.90 -16.37
C ALA A 156 17.24 19.75 -17.06
N GLY A 157 17.25 19.94 -18.36
CA GLY A 157 18.46 20.10 -19.14
C GLY A 157 18.97 21.54 -19.16
N LYS A 158 20.14 21.77 -19.77
CA LYS A 158 20.81 23.07 -19.75
C LYS A 158 20.14 24.15 -20.59
N ASN A 159 19.37 23.74 -21.61
CA ASN A 159 18.75 24.68 -22.56
C ASN A 159 17.22 24.79 -22.31
N GLY A 160 16.75 24.47 -21.12
CA GLY A 160 15.33 24.52 -20.78
C GLY A 160 14.51 23.31 -21.24
N GLU A 161 15.14 22.32 -21.86
CA GLU A 161 14.51 21.02 -22.11
C GLU A 161 14.30 20.24 -20.82
N VAL A 162 13.34 19.33 -20.83
CA VAL A 162 13.09 18.39 -19.73
C VAL A 162 13.25 16.96 -20.23
N TRP A 163 13.92 16.16 -19.45
CA TRP A 163 14.06 14.73 -19.67
C TRP A 163 13.23 13.96 -18.62
N VAL A 164 12.43 13.03 -19.10
CA VAL A 164 11.57 12.18 -18.25
C VAL A 164 11.94 10.72 -18.47
N ALA A 165 12.34 10.03 -17.42
CA ALA A 165 12.57 8.58 -17.42
C ALA A 165 11.36 7.87 -16.79
N TYR A 166 11.05 6.66 -17.24
CA TYR A 166 9.96 5.85 -16.73
C TYR A 166 10.18 4.36 -17.00
N ILE A 167 9.39 3.50 -16.38
CA ILE A 167 9.35 2.07 -16.64
C ILE A 167 8.09 1.76 -17.44
N GLN A 168 8.23 0.94 -18.49
CA GLN A 168 7.14 0.33 -19.21
C GLN A 168 7.10 -1.17 -18.89
N PHE A 169 5.98 -1.68 -18.40
CA PHE A 169 5.75 -3.11 -18.23
C PHE A 169 5.03 -3.64 -19.46
N HIS A 170 5.58 -4.72 -20.03
CA HIS A 170 5.02 -5.38 -21.20
C HIS A 170 4.08 -6.51 -20.78
N HIS A 171 2.82 -6.37 -21.16
CA HIS A 171 1.82 -7.39 -20.94
C HIS A 171 2.08 -8.67 -21.74
N ASN A 172 1.72 -9.81 -21.18
CA ASN A 172 1.51 -11.01 -21.93
C ASN A 172 0.01 -11.09 -22.34
N PRO A 173 -0.34 -11.00 -23.63
CA PRO A 173 -1.72 -11.00 -24.08
C PRO A 173 -2.54 -12.20 -23.62
N GLU A 174 -1.91 -13.38 -23.49
CA GLU A 174 -2.59 -14.58 -22.97
C GLU A 174 -2.97 -14.43 -21.49
N HIS A 175 -2.16 -13.73 -20.73
CA HIS A 175 -2.41 -13.49 -19.32
C HIS A 175 -3.57 -12.52 -19.08
N ASN A 176 -3.66 -11.48 -19.84
CA ASN A 176 -4.75 -10.51 -19.68
C ASN A 176 -6.12 -11.16 -19.94
N ALA A 177 -6.18 -12.12 -20.89
CA ALA A 177 -7.38 -12.89 -21.16
C ALA A 177 -7.78 -13.86 -20.02
N LEU A 178 -6.85 -14.24 -19.14
CA LEU A 178 -7.11 -15.13 -18.00
C LEU A 178 -7.65 -14.41 -16.76
N ARG A 179 -7.79 -13.11 -16.79
CA ARG A 179 -8.21 -12.30 -15.65
C ARG A 179 -9.70 -12.43 -15.30
N ALA A 180 -10.53 -12.64 -16.31
CA ALA A 180 -11.96 -12.74 -16.12
C ALA A 180 -12.38 -14.06 -15.46
N ALA A 181 -13.59 -14.10 -14.91
CA ALA A 181 -14.17 -15.30 -14.39
C ALA A 181 -14.13 -16.46 -15.41
N LEU A 182 -13.80 -17.64 -14.94
CA LEU A 182 -13.73 -18.82 -15.78
C LEU A 182 -15.13 -19.39 -16.04
N ASP A 183 -15.41 -19.81 -17.27
CA ASP A 183 -16.69 -20.43 -17.63
C ASP A 183 -16.79 -21.87 -17.07
N SER A 184 -15.65 -22.52 -16.82
CA SER A 184 -15.58 -23.90 -16.31
C SER A 184 -14.22 -24.19 -15.66
N PRO A 185 -14.11 -25.23 -14.82
CA PRO A 185 -12.86 -25.66 -14.21
C PRO A 185 -11.77 -25.93 -15.26
N PRO A 186 -10.57 -25.37 -15.08
CA PRO A 186 -9.43 -25.68 -15.94
C PRO A 186 -9.01 -27.14 -15.78
N LYS A 187 -8.69 -27.81 -16.88
CA LYS A 187 -8.14 -29.17 -16.87
C LYS A 187 -6.62 -29.17 -16.74
N ASP A 188 -5.98 -28.07 -17.06
CA ASP A 188 -4.54 -27.86 -17.01
C ASP A 188 -4.24 -26.45 -16.51
N PHE A 189 -3.27 -26.33 -15.64
CA PHE A 189 -2.86 -25.07 -15.02
C PHE A 189 -1.53 -24.52 -15.57
N SER A 190 -0.93 -25.13 -16.59
CA SER A 190 0.36 -24.70 -17.15
C SER A 190 0.38 -23.21 -17.56
N LYS A 191 -0.75 -22.70 -18.05
CA LYS A 191 -0.92 -21.29 -18.44
C LYS A 191 -0.73 -20.30 -17.29
N TRP A 192 -0.96 -20.73 -16.06
CA TRP A 192 -0.78 -19.88 -14.87
C TRP A 192 0.67 -19.78 -14.39
N LYS A 193 1.61 -20.40 -15.09
CA LYS A 193 3.05 -20.29 -14.86
C LYS A 193 3.80 -19.70 -16.07
N SER A 194 3.16 -18.93 -16.88
CA SER A 194 3.75 -18.30 -18.05
C SER A 194 4.60 -17.08 -17.68
N PRO A 195 5.73 -16.83 -18.30
CA PRO A 195 6.52 -15.63 -18.08
C PRO A 195 5.72 -14.39 -18.55
N THR A 196 5.90 -13.27 -17.84
CA THR A 196 5.42 -11.97 -18.29
C THR A 196 6.34 -11.40 -19.38
N GLY A 197 5.92 -10.33 -20.06
CA GLY A 197 6.78 -9.58 -20.98
C GLY A 197 7.93 -8.85 -20.26
N GLY A 198 7.82 -8.64 -18.95
CA GLY A 198 8.80 -7.93 -18.13
C GLY A 198 8.80 -6.43 -18.32
N ASP A 199 9.79 -5.78 -17.74
CA ASP A 199 9.93 -4.33 -17.77
C ASP A 199 10.96 -3.87 -18.81
N GLN A 200 10.83 -2.61 -19.22
CA GLN A 200 11.80 -1.86 -19.99
C GLN A 200 11.88 -0.42 -19.48
N VAL A 201 13.07 0.15 -19.37
CA VAL A 201 13.25 1.56 -19.02
C VAL A 201 13.29 2.39 -20.28
N PHE A 202 12.49 3.46 -20.29
CA PHE A 202 12.44 4.45 -21.36
C PHE A 202 12.74 5.85 -20.84
N MET A 203 13.02 6.75 -21.77
CA MET A 203 13.02 8.19 -21.51
C MET A 203 12.36 8.95 -22.66
N ARG A 204 11.88 10.16 -22.37
CA ARG A 204 11.36 11.12 -23.37
C ARG A 204 11.93 12.50 -23.13
N LYS A 205 11.96 13.30 -24.16
CA LYS A 205 12.39 14.70 -24.11
C LYS A 205 11.19 15.61 -24.33
N TYR A 206 11.05 16.60 -23.48
CA TYR A 206 10.14 17.73 -23.67
C TYR A 206 10.95 19.00 -24.01
N ALA A 207 10.68 19.63 -25.14
CA ALA A 207 11.35 20.85 -25.55
C ALA A 207 10.43 21.68 -26.46
N ASN A 208 10.48 23.00 -26.31
CA ASN A 208 9.68 23.92 -27.14
C ASN A 208 8.16 23.60 -27.15
N GLY A 209 7.62 23.17 -26.03
CA GLY A 209 6.20 22.84 -25.87
C GLY A 209 5.79 21.48 -26.46
N THR A 210 6.72 20.64 -26.92
CA THR A 210 6.43 19.36 -27.57
C THR A 210 7.20 18.20 -26.94
N TRP A 211 6.55 17.03 -26.93
CA TRP A 211 7.17 15.75 -26.51
C TRP A 211 7.80 15.04 -27.73
N GLY A 212 9.05 14.65 -27.56
CA GLY A 212 9.72 13.75 -28.51
C GLY A 212 9.26 12.30 -28.39
N ASP A 213 9.72 11.44 -29.29
CA ASP A 213 9.42 10.01 -29.27
C ASP A 213 10.03 9.31 -28.03
N PRO A 214 9.48 8.17 -27.57
CA PRO A 214 10.09 7.34 -26.54
C PRO A 214 11.45 6.84 -26.97
N ILE A 215 12.42 6.96 -26.09
CA ILE A 215 13.80 6.51 -26.32
C ILE A 215 14.07 5.34 -25.37
N PRO A 216 14.37 4.11 -25.87
CA PRO A 216 14.68 3.00 -24.99
C PRO A 216 16.02 3.23 -24.28
N VAL A 217 16.01 3.12 -22.97
CA VAL A 217 17.20 3.15 -22.12
C VAL A 217 17.76 1.74 -21.94
N THR A 218 16.88 0.74 -21.90
CA THR A 218 17.25 -0.67 -21.74
C THR A 218 16.61 -1.54 -22.80
N GLU A 219 17.04 -2.79 -22.86
CA GLU A 219 16.30 -3.89 -23.50
C GLU A 219 15.01 -4.19 -22.69
N SER A 220 14.04 -4.87 -23.33
CA SER A 220 12.83 -5.38 -22.66
C SER A 220 13.08 -6.69 -21.90
N GLY A 221 12.12 -7.12 -21.11
CA GLY A 221 12.17 -8.40 -20.40
C GLY A 221 12.93 -8.35 -19.06
N LEU A 222 13.16 -7.16 -18.53
CA LEU A 222 13.80 -6.97 -17.24
C LEU A 222 12.81 -7.13 -16.08
N ASP A 223 13.36 -7.20 -14.88
CA ASP A 223 12.62 -7.00 -13.62
C ASP A 223 13.18 -5.72 -12.99
N ALA A 224 12.62 -4.57 -13.37
CA ALA A 224 13.08 -3.25 -12.99
C ALA A 224 12.14 -2.56 -12.01
N PHE A 225 12.68 -1.69 -11.17
CA PHE A 225 11.90 -0.98 -10.16
C PHE A 225 12.40 0.44 -9.96
N LYS A 226 11.50 1.40 -10.03
CA LYS A 226 11.74 2.85 -9.90
C LYS A 226 12.89 3.40 -10.74
N THR A 227 12.65 4.53 -11.33
CA THR A 227 13.67 5.29 -12.07
C THR A 227 14.09 6.54 -11.31
N SER A 228 15.26 7.05 -11.66
CA SER A 228 15.70 8.41 -11.35
C SER A 228 16.50 8.96 -12.53
N ILE A 229 16.58 10.28 -12.63
CA ILE A 229 17.29 10.94 -13.72
C ILE A 229 17.98 12.22 -13.21
N ALA A 230 19.19 12.48 -13.67
CA ALA A 230 19.92 13.72 -13.44
C ALA A 230 20.68 14.13 -14.71
N VAL A 231 20.95 15.41 -14.87
CA VAL A 231 21.71 15.93 -16.02
C VAL A 231 23.06 16.43 -15.53
N ASP A 232 24.14 15.88 -16.05
CA ASP A 232 25.49 16.25 -15.60
C ASP A 232 25.98 17.62 -16.10
N GLY A 233 27.13 18.02 -15.61
CA GLY A 233 27.78 19.29 -15.97
C GLY A 233 28.05 19.44 -17.48
N GLN A 234 28.03 18.38 -18.27
CA GLN A 234 28.16 18.41 -19.74
C GLN A 234 26.80 18.46 -20.46
N GLY A 235 25.67 18.44 -19.71
CA GLY A 235 24.32 18.43 -20.27
C GLY A 235 23.87 17.04 -20.73
N ARG A 236 24.50 15.98 -20.24
CA ARG A 236 24.14 14.60 -20.57
C ARG A 236 23.18 14.04 -19.53
N PRO A 237 21.99 13.55 -19.92
CA PRO A 237 21.11 12.83 -19.00
C PRO A 237 21.75 11.51 -18.54
N TRP A 238 21.64 11.22 -17.27
CA TRP A 238 21.94 9.96 -16.63
C TRP A 238 20.66 9.36 -16.09
N VAL A 239 20.26 8.21 -16.58
CA VAL A 239 19.09 7.47 -16.12
C VAL A 239 19.55 6.37 -15.19
N PHE A 240 18.92 6.27 -14.02
CA PHE A 240 19.17 5.26 -12.99
C PHE A 240 17.92 4.41 -12.80
N TRP A 241 18.11 3.12 -12.48
CA TRP A 241 17.03 2.21 -12.12
C TRP A 241 17.56 1.09 -11.22
N SER A 242 16.64 0.47 -10.45
CA SER A 242 16.93 -0.80 -9.81
C SER A 242 16.57 -1.94 -10.75
N GLN A 243 17.35 -3.02 -10.75
CA GLN A 243 17.07 -4.18 -11.58
C GLN A 243 17.49 -5.45 -10.86
N ASN A 244 16.64 -6.46 -10.89
CA ASN A 244 16.98 -7.80 -10.44
C ASN A 244 18.02 -8.42 -11.38
N ALA A 245 19.29 -8.39 -10.99
CA ALA A 245 20.42 -8.84 -11.79
C ALA A 245 20.42 -10.38 -11.99
N ARG A 246 19.65 -11.09 -11.18
CA ARG A 246 19.53 -12.57 -11.24
C ARG A 246 18.21 -13.06 -11.84
N PHE A 247 17.32 -12.15 -12.29
CA PHE A 247 16.05 -12.57 -12.88
C PHE A 247 16.28 -13.51 -14.09
N PRO A 248 15.56 -14.64 -14.20
CA PRO A 248 14.44 -15.13 -13.37
C PRO A 248 14.83 -16.11 -12.25
N SER A 249 16.00 -15.98 -11.63
CA SER A 249 16.41 -16.81 -10.50
C SER A 249 15.42 -16.74 -9.31
N ARG A 250 15.35 -17.83 -8.53
CA ARG A 250 14.53 -17.89 -7.32
C ARG A 250 15.04 -17.01 -6.17
N ILE A 251 16.32 -16.68 -6.19
CA ILE A 251 16.93 -15.79 -5.20
C ILE A 251 17.12 -14.44 -5.89
N PRO A 252 16.30 -13.46 -5.59
CA PRO A 252 16.40 -12.13 -6.20
C PRO A 252 17.68 -11.43 -5.76
N ASN A 253 18.18 -10.55 -6.61
CA ASN A 253 19.25 -9.63 -6.28
C ASN A 253 19.07 -8.34 -7.09
N PHE A 254 18.42 -7.38 -6.50
CA PHE A 254 18.25 -6.06 -7.11
C PHE A 254 19.52 -5.24 -6.90
N GLU A 255 19.98 -4.62 -7.99
CA GLU A 255 21.16 -3.77 -8.03
C GLU A 255 20.82 -2.44 -8.69
N ILE A 256 21.62 -1.42 -8.40
CA ILE A 256 21.50 -0.11 -9.04
C ILE A 256 22.30 -0.09 -10.33
N PHE A 257 21.61 0.26 -11.40
CA PHE A 257 22.20 0.47 -12.74
C PHE A 257 22.03 1.92 -13.16
N ALA A 258 22.92 2.36 -14.04
CA ALA A 258 22.85 3.65 -14.70
C ALA A 258 23.21 3.54 -16.19
N ARG A 259 22.67 4.48 -16.97
CA ARG A 259 23.10 4.69 -18.36
C ARG A 259 23.13 6.18 -18.65
N VAL A 260 24.25 6.62 -19.20
CA VAL A 260 24.36 7.97 -19.75
C VAL A 260 23.73 8.00 -21.13
N MET A 261 23.02 9.10 -21.44
CA MET A 261 22.23 9.27 -22.68
C MET A 261 22.63 10.54 -23.42
N PRO A 262 23.87 10.62 -23.99
CA PRO A 262 24.34 11.84 -24.68
C PRO A 262 23.44 12.17 -25.87
N GLY A 263 22.85 13.36 -25.90
CA GLY A 263 21.92 13.76 -26.95
C GLY A 263 20.68 12.83 -27.10
N GLY A 264 20.35 12.06 -26.07
CA GLY A 264 19.26 11.07 -26.10
C GLY A 264 19.67 9.70 -26.68
N GLN A 265 20.95 9.48 -27.01
CA GLN A 265 21.43 8.20 -27.51
C GLN A 265 21.99 7.33 -26.37
N PRO A 266 21.69 6.02 -26.35
CA PRO A 266 22.21 5.12 -25.33
C PRO A 266 23.74 5.02 -25.32
N GLY A 267 24.36 5.47 -24.22
CA GLY A 267 25.76 5.28 -23.95
C GLY A 267 26.04 3.98 -23.16
N LYS A 268 27.18 3.95 -22.47
CA LYS A 268 27.59 2.79 -21.67
C LYS A 268 26.61 2.58 -20.51
N ARG A 269 26.16 1.32 -20.29
CA ARG A 269 25.45 0.87 -19.09
C ARG A 269 26.48 0.58 -17.99
N ILE A 270 26.19 1.01 -16.78
CA ILE A 270 27.05 0.86 -15.61
C ILE A 270 26.23 0.17 -14.51
N GLN A 271 26.80 -0.82 -13.86
CA GLN A 271 26.29 -1.37 -12.61
C GLN A 271 27.00 -0.63 -11.47
N ILE A 272 26.22 0.05 -10.63
CA ILE A 272 26.74 0.90 -9.54
C ILE A 272 26.91 0.11 -8.25
N SER A 273 25.97 -0.79 -7.96
CA SER A 273 26.03 -1.65 -6.78
C SER A 273 26.25 -3.12 -7.18
N ASN A 274 26.84 -3.89 -6.29
CA ASN A 274 27.06 -5.32 -6.45
C ASN A 274 27.20 -5.95 -5.07
N ASP A 275 26.09 -6.07 -4.35
CA ASP A 275 26.01 -6.62 -3.00
C ASP A 275 25.04 -7.80 -2.98
N PRO A 276 25.20 -8.80 -2.10
CA PRO A 276 24.22 -9.89 -1.98
C PRO A 276 22.81 -9.46 -1.57
N GLY A 277 22.68 -8.31 -0.90
CA GLY A 277 21.39 -7.75 -0.50
C GLY A 277 20.81 -6.84 -1.60
N ASN A 278 19.49 -6.76 -1.68
CA ASN A 278 18.80 -5.93 -2.65
C ASN A 278 19.12 -4.44 -2.48
N ASP A 279 19.52 -3.79 -3.55
CA ASP A 279 19.74 -2.34 -3.70
C ASP A 279 18.64 -1.74 -4.60
N VAL A 280 17.85 -0.81 -4.07
CA VAL A 280 16.63 -0.34 -4.74
C VAL A 280 16.34 1.15 -4.53
N ALA A 281 15.41 1.66 -5.34
CA ALA A 281 14.86 3.01 -5.24
C ALA A 281 15.93 4.12 -5.33
N PRO A 282 16.68 4.21 -6.45
CA PRO A 282 17.67 5.25 -6.64
C PRO A 282 17.04 6.65 -6.71
N VAL A 283 17.73 7.64 -6.15
CA VAL A 283 17.45 9.06 -6.30
C VAL A 283 18.74 9.78 -6.68
N ALA A 284 18.66 10.76 -7.59
CA ALA A 284 19.86 11.40 -8.14
C ALA A 284 19.76 12.92 -8.12
N ALA A 285 20.90 13.58 -7.96
CA ALA A 285 21.05 15.03 -8.06
C ALA A 285 22.42 15.37 -8.65
N THR A 286 22.55 16.55 -9.23
CA THR A 286 23.82 17.05 -9.79
C THR A 286 24.38 18.14 -8.89
N ASP A 287 25.65 18.01 -8.49
CA ASP A 287 26.33 18.99 -7.67
C ASP A 287 26.77 20.24 -8.45
N SER A 288 27.24 21.26 -7.75
CA SER A 288 27.69 22.51 -8.36
C SER A 288 28.92 22.36 -9.28
N LYS A 289 29.65 21.24 -9.21
CA LYS A 289 30.77 20.89 -10.08
C LYS A 289 30.31 20.14 -11.34
N GLY A 290 29.00 19.81 -11.40
CA GLY A 290 28.41 19.07 -12.50
C GLY A 290 28.56 17.54 -12.39
N ASN A 291 28.97 17.01 -11.24
CA ASN A 291 29.01 15.57 -11.01
C ASN A 291 27.65 15.07 -10.54
N VAL A 292 27.23 13.93 -11.05
CA VAL A 292 25.98 13.29 -10.61
C VAL A 292 26.24 12.47 -9.35
N TRP A 293 25.38 12.65 -8.37
CA TRP A 293 25.28 11.82 -7.18
C TRP A 293 24.02 10.96 -7.27
N VAL A 294 24.14 9.71 -6.83
CA VAL A 294 23.01 8.80 -6.69
C VAL A 294 23.01 8.23 -5.28
N ALA A 295 21.84 8.25 -4.64
CA ALA A 295 21.63 7.59 -3.36
C ALA A 295 20.52 6.55 -3.51
N TRP A 296 20.56 5.49 -2.69
CA TRP A 296 19.60 4.40 -2.76
C TRP A 296 19.45 3.69 -1.41
N GLN A 297 18.43 2.86 -1.31
CA GLN A 297 18.20 1.96 -0.20
C GLN A 297 18.79 0.59 -0.52
N GLY A 298 19.55 0.01 0.42
CA GLY A 298 20.16 -1.30 0.23
C GLY A 298 20.20 -2.13 1.51
N TRP A 299 20.03 -3.45 1.38
CA TRP A 299 20.16 -4.35 2.51
C TRP A 299 21.62 -4.61 2.85
N ARG A 300 22.00 -4.36 4.10
CA ARG A 300 23.35 -4.59 4.63
C ARG A 300 23.26 -5.24 6.02
N ASN A 301 23.80 -6.44 6.15
CA ASN A 301 23.79 -7.19 7.42
C ASN A 301 22.38 -7.35 8.03
N GLY A 302 21.39 -7.66 7.21
CA GLY A 302 20.01 -7.86 7.63
C GLY A 302 19.24 -6.56 7.98
N LYS A 303 19.81 -5.39 7.65
CA LYS A 303 19.16 -4.08 7.82
C LYS A 303 19.14 -3.29 6.53
N ALA A 304 18.08 -2.54 6.30
CA ALA A 304 18.04 -1.55 5.23
C ALA A 304 18.92 -0.35 5.63
N ALA A 305 19.79 0.08 4.74
CA ALA A 305 20.70 1.21 4.91
C ALA A 305 20.59 2.17 3.73
N ILE A 306 20.99 3.41 3.90
CA ILE A 306 21.08 4.39 2.81
C ILE A 306 22.53 4.47 2.34
N LEU A 307 22.71 4.29 1.04
CA LEU A 307 24.00 4.35 0.37
C LEU A 307 24.03 5.47 -0.66
N ALA A 308 25.21 5.91 -1.03
CA ALA A 308 25.40 6.88 -2.10
C ALA A 308 26.71 6.63 -2.86
N ALA A 309 26.73 7.02 -4.14
CA ALA A 309 27.92 7.05 -4.96
C ALA A 309 27.95 8.34 -5.79
N THR A 310 29.16 8.78 -6.14
CA THR A 310 29.37 10.00 -6.91
C THR A 310 30.02 9.66 -8.24
N GLN A 311 29.61 10.34 -9.29
CA GLN A 311 30.19 10.25 -10.61
C GLN A 311 31.69 10.62 -10.56
N SER A 312 32.52 9.82 -11.23
CA SER A 312 33.95 10.05 -11.44
C SER A 312 34.26 9.81 -12.92
N GLY A 313 34.29 10.86 -13.69
CA GLY A 313 34.43 10.77 -15.15
C GLY A 313 33.21 10.12 -15.82
N SER A 314 33.42 8.95 -16.44
CA SER A 314 32.33 8.15 -17.05
C SER A 314 31.84 7.00 -16.17
N GLU A 315 32.33 6.86 -14.96
CA GLU A 315 32.03 5.79 -14.01
C GLU A 315 31.49 6.40 -12.69
N PHE A 316 31.21 5.55 -11.72
CA PHE A 316 30.88 5.96 -10.36
C PHE A 316 31.93 5.44 -9.37
N GLY A 317 32.22 6.22 -8.36
CA GLY A 317 33.06 5.80 -7.25
C GLY A 317 32.39 4.72 -6.40
N PRO A 318 33.10 4.13 -5.43
CA PRO A 318 32.54 3.09 -4.57
C PRO A 318 31.36 3.60 -3.74
N ALA A 319 30.40 2.73 -3.51
CA ALA A 319 29.26 2.99 -2.65
C ALA A 319 29.69 3.30 -1.21
N GLN A 320 29.17 4.36 -0.65
CA GLN A 320 29.40 4.76 0.74
C GLN A 320 28.10 4.63 1.54
N ILE A 321 28.18 4.10 2.75
CA ILE A 321 27.03 4.07 3.67
C ILE A 321 26.84 5.47 4.24
N VAL A 322 25.71 6.08 3.92
CA VAL A 322 25.32 7.42 4.38
C VAL A 322 24.73 7.36 5.78
N SER A 323 23.80 6.45 6.02
CA SER A 323 23.16 6.24 7.33
C SER A 323 24.05 5.40 8.25
N LYS A 324 24.14 5.75 9.56
CA LYS A 324 25.03 5.09 10.51
C LYS A 324 24.31 4.28 11.59
N ALA A 325 23.03 4.55 11.83
CA ALA A 325 22.29 3.88 12.88
C ALA A 325 22.10 2.38 12.56
N PRO A 326 22.20 1.48 13.53
CA PRO A 326 22.02 0.04 13.36
C PRO A 326 20.53 -0.36 13.32
N ALA A 327 19.71 0.42 12.60
CA ALA A 327 18.28 0.23 12.41
C ALA A 327 17.95 0.28 10.93
N ASN A 328 16.73 -0.07 10.56
CA ASN A 328 16.30 0.07 9.18
C ASN A 328 16.19 1.55 8.78
N GLN A 329 16.62 1.84 7.55
CA GLN A 329 16.67 3.17 6.95
C GLN A 329 15.98 3.10 5.59
N TRP A 330 15.04 4.01 5.32
CA TRP A 330 14.15 3.90 4.17
C TRP A 330 14.04 5.23 3.40
N ASN A 331 13.55 5.15 2.17
CA ASN A 331 13.10 6.28 1.36
C ASN A 331 14.12 7.43 1.25
N PRO A 332 15.28 7.23 0.64
CA PRO A 332 16.23 8.31 0.44
C PRO A 332 15.63 9.42 -0.43
N ALA A 333 15.96 10.67 -0.09
CA ALA A 333 15.78 11.85 -0.90
C ALA A 333 17.12 12.58 -1.01
N ILE A 334 17.43 13.16 -2.17
CA ILE A 334 18.71 13.84 -2.41
C ILE A 334 18.49 15.22 -3.04
N ALA A 335 19.27 16.20 -2.60
CA ALA A 335 19.35 17.51 -3.23
C ALA A 335 20.77 18.07 -3.15
N ALA A 336 21.13 18.87 -4.12
CA ALA A 336 22.41 19.58 -4.16
C ALA A 336 22.21 21.08 -4.29
N ASP A 337 23.09 21.89 -3.69
CA ASP A 337 23.07 23.33 -3.81
C ASP A 337 24.19 23.86 -4.74
N GLN A 338 24.15 25.13 -5.01
CA GLN A 338 25.12 25.82 -5.83
C GLN A 338 26.47 26.08 -5.11
N LYS A 339 26.59 25.74 -3.82
CA LYS A 339 27.77 25.97 -2.96
C LYS A 339 28.56 24.69 -2.66
N GLY A 340 28.24 23.60 -3.34
CA GLY A 340 28.96 22.30 -3.21
C GLY A 340 28.45 21.43 -2.09
N ARG A 341 27.27 21.69 -1.52
CA ARG A 341 26.62 20.81 -0.54
C ARG A 341 25.71 19.81 -1.27
N VAL A 342 25.80 18.56 -0.89
CA VAL A 342 24.86 17.50 -1.30
C VAL A 342 24.26 16.90 -0.04
N THR A 343 22.95 16.98 0.10
CA THR A 343 22.23 16.43 1.25
C THR A 343 21.42 15.22 0.84
N VAL A 344 21.52 14.16 1.64
CA VAL A 344 20.63 13.00 1.59
C VAL A 344 19.82 12.99 2.88
N ALA A 345 18.51 12.85 2.76
CA ALA A 345 17.58 12.67 3.87
C ALA A 345 16.89 11.31 3.74
N TRP A 346 16.48 10.72 4.85
CA TRP A 346 15.82 9.42 4.90
C TRP A 346 14.96 9.29 6.15
N ASP A 347 14.05 8.33 6.17
CA ASP A 347 13.40 7.92 7.40
C ASP A 347 14.07 6.68 8.01
N THR A 348 14.02 6.56 9.34
CA THR A 348 14.75 5.54 10.12
C THR A 348 13.91 5.03 11.27
N TYR A 349 14.00 3.74 11.58
CA TYR A 349 13.32 3.11 12.73
C TYR A 349 14.24 2.95 13.94
N ARG A 350 15.14 3.91 14.20
CA ARG A 350 16.21 3.82 15.23
C ARG A 350 15.74 3.93 16.68
N ASN A 351 14.57 4.51 16.89
CA ASN A 351 14.00 4.77 18.22
C ASN A 351 12.68 4.03 18.44
N GLU A 352 12.51 2.86 17.81
CA GLU A 352 11.24 2.11 17.79
C GLU A 352 10.08 2.95 17.22
N ASN A 353 10.42 3.92 16.39
CA ASN A 353 9.53 4.82 15.69
C ASN A 353 10.17 5.26 14.38
N TYR A 354 9.35 5.76 13.42
CA TYR A 354 9.89 6.37 12.21
C TYR A 354 10.21 7.83 12.47
N ASP A 355 11.48 8.17 12.30
CA ASP A 355 12.06 9.50 12.43
C ASP A 355 12.74 9.89 11.11
N ILE A 356 12.88 11.20 10.84
CA ILE A 356 13.62 11.70 9.69
C ILE A 356 14.97 12.26 10.10
N TYR A 357 16.00 11.76 9.45
CA TYR A 357 17.36 12.27 9.56
C TYR A 357 17.91 12.66 8.18
N MET A 358 18.93 13.51 8.20
CA MET A 358 19.66 13.90 7.02
C MET A 358 21.17 13.91 7.28
N ARG A 359 21.94 13.89 6.19
CA ARG A 359 23.39 14.05 6.23
C ARG A 359 23.84 14.84 5.01
N THR A 360 24.73 15.78 5.22
CA THR A 360 25.24 16.66 4.15
C THR A 360 26.71 16.36 3.88
N ALA A 361 27.06 16.16 2.64
CA ALA A 361 28.42 16.13 2.16
C ALA A 361 28.81 17.52 1.67
N VAL A 362 30.02 17.96 2.02
CA VAL A 362 30.66 19.15 1.53
C VAL A 362 31.97 18.75 0.85
N ASP A 363 32.13 19.08 -0.41
CA ASP A 363 33.29 18.66 -1.21
C ASP A 363 33.58 17.13 -1.11
N GLY A 364 32.54 16.33 -1.07
CA GLY A 364 32.62 14.87 -0.99
C GLY A 364 32.78 14.28 0.41
N ASN A 365 32.94 15.11 1.43
CA ASN A 365 33.11 14.67 2.81
C ASN A 365 31.81 14.75 3.58
N TRP A 366 31.34 13.63 4.10
CA TRP A 366 30.11 13.53 4.90
C TRP A 366 30.28 14.13 6.29
N GLY A 367 29.41 15.08 6.64
CA GLY A 367 29.25 15.62 7.98
C GLY A 367 28.55 14.64 8.95
N PRO A 368 28.11 15.09 10.12
CA PRO A 368 27.32 14.30 11.07
C PRO A 368 25.90 14.07 10.55
N GLU A 369 25.20 13.05 11.08
CA GLU A 369 23.75 12.90 10.93
C GLU A 369 23.04 13.98 11.75
N THR A 370 22.02 14.58 11.15
CA THR A 370 21.22 15.66 11.74
C THR A 370 19.74 15.24 11.74
N PRO A 371 19.03 15.30 12.87
CA PRO A 371 17.60 15.05 12.90
C PRO A 371 16.85 16.18 12.21
N VAL A 372 15.82 15.82 11.46
CA VAL A 372 14.86 16.73 10.82
C VAL A 372 13.54 16.74 11.60
N ALA A 373 13.03 15.56 11.89
CA ALA A 373 11.88 15.31 12.74
C ALA A 373 12.10 13.96 13.43
N ALA A 374 12.07 13.93 14.75
CA ALA A 374 12.41 12.76 15.53
C ALA A 374 11.65 12.76 16.87
N THR A 375 10.34 12.97 16.80
CA THR A 375 9.45 13.01 17.96
C THR A 375 8.92 11.60 18.30
N ALA A 376 7.99 11.49 19.25
CA ALA A 376 7.29 10.23 19.50
C ALA A 376 6.17 9.93 18.47
N ARG A 377 6.05 10.74 17.42
CA ARG A 377 5.10 10.61 16.32
C ARG A 377 5.72 9.82 15.18
N TYR A 378 4.89 9.37 14.25
CA TYR A 378 5.37 8.85 12.97
C TYR A 378 5.86 10.00 12.09
N GLU A 379 7.11 10.00 11.70
CA GLU A 379 7.66 10.92 10.73
C GLU A 379 8.40 10.15 9.62
N ALA A 380 7.94 10.29 8.37
CA ALA A 380 8.47 9.50 7.25
C ALA A 380 8.37 10.22 5.89
N TYR A 381 8.92 9.58 4.86
CA TYR A 381 8.86 10.02 3.48
C TYR A 381 9.39 11.43 3.23
N PRO A 382 10.66 11.70 3.51
CA PRO A 382 11.23 13.02 3.25
C PRO A 382 11.27 13.32 1.75
N SER A 383 11.03 14.58 1.41
CA SER A 383 11.32 15.17 0.09
C SER A 383 12.04 16.49 0.32
N ILE A 384 13.17 16.70 -0.35
CA ILE A 384 14.07 17.81 -0.07
C ILE A 384 14.42 18.62 -1.32
N ALA A 385 14.59 19.92 -1.16
CA ALA A 385 15.08 20.82 -2.22
C ALA A 385 15.80 22.02 -1.62
N TYR A 386 16.86 22.47 -2.28
CA TYR A 386 17.56 23.70 -1.92
C TYR A 386 16.96 24.92 -2.60
N GLU A 387 16.84 25.99 -1.87
CA GLU A 387 16.62 27.35 -2.35
C GLU A 387 17.96 27.97 -2.78
N ASN A 388 17.94 28.93 -3.71
CA ASN A 388 19.15 29.62 -4.18
C ASN A 388 19.94 30.31 -3.07
N THR A 389 19.28 30.68 -1.98
CA THR A 389 19.92 31.24 -0.77
C THR A 389 20.82 30.24 -0.06
N GLY A 390 20.63 28.95 -0.34
CA GLY A 390 21.26 27.81 0.33
C GLY A 390 20.45 27.27 1.49
N ARG A 391 19.23 27.73 1.71
CA ARG A 391 18.27 27.13 2.63
C ARG A 391 17.79 25.81 2.06
N LEU A 392 17.78 24.77 2.89
CA LEU A 392 17.23 23.46 2.55
C LEU A 392 15.79 23.34 3.06
N TRP A 393 14.85 23.06 2.18
CA TRP A 393 13.49 22.70 2.55
C TRP A 393 13.31 21.19 2.60
N VAL A 394 12.59 20.73 3.63
CA VAL A 394 12.25 19.31 3.83
C VAL A 394 10.74 19.23 4.08
N ALA A 395 10.04 18.53 3.19
CA ALA A 395 8.65 18.12 3.39
C ALA A 395 8.62 16.65 3.84
N TYR A 396 7.69 16.30 4.72
CA TYR A 396 7.55 14.95 5.25
C TYR A 396 6.13 14.66 5.74
N GLU A 397 5.82 13.38 5.90
CA GLU A 397 4.60 12.92 6.56
C GLU A 397 4.76 12.88 8.06
N GLU A 398 3.71 13.26 8.78
CA GLU A 398 3.58 13.10 10.21
C GLU A 398 2.30 12.33 10.54
N GLY A 399 2.42 11.29 11.34
CA GLY A 399 1.30 10.51 11.90
C GLY A 399 1.18 10.73 13.40
N GLY A 400 0.17 10.10 14.05
CA GLY A 400 -0.04 10.20 15.48
C GLY A 400 0.94 9.38 16.31
N LYS A 401 0.99 9.62 17.61
CA LYS A 401 1.57 8.69 18.57
C LYS A 401 0.77 7.40 18.57
N GLY A 402 1.38 6.26 18.75
CA GLY A 402 0.66 4.98 18.75
C GLY A 402 0.13 4.54 17.38
N TRP A 403 0.60 5.16 16.28
CA TRP A 403 0.26 4.78 14.92
C TRP A 403 0.50 3.29 14.66
N GLY A 404 -0.52 2.61 14.10
CA GLY A 404 -0.44 1.22 13.69
C GLY A 404 -0.10 0.20 14.80
N LYS A 405 0.18 0.62 16.03
CA LYS A 405 0.54 -0.26 17.14
C LYS A 405 -0.68 -0.58 18.01
N ASP A 406 -0.75 -1.82 18.48
CA ASP A 406 -1.76 -2.26 19.46
C ASP A 406 -3.19 -1.84 19.11
N PHE A 407 -3.51 -1.93 17.82
CA PHE A 407 -4.84 -1.58 17.31
C PHE A 407 -5.60 -2.84 16.93
N GLY A 408 -6.82 -3.02 17.42
CA GLY A 408 -7.63 -4.18 17.12
C GLY A 408 -9.13 -3.94 17.22
N ALA A 409 -9.91 -4.92 16.80
CA ALA A 409 -11.37 -4.90 16.89
C ALA A 409 -11.88 -4.87 18.33
N TYR A 410 -11.12 -5.36 19.29
CA TYR A 410 -11.48 -5.53 20.67
C TYR A 410 -10.60 -4.72 21.62
N ASN A 411 -10.91 -3.44 21.78
CA ASN A 411 -10.39 -2.58 22.88
C ASN A 411 -8.89 -2.35 22.91
N THR A 412 -8.18 -2.60 21.82
CA THR A 412 -6.75 -2.26 21.80
C THR A 412 -6.59 -0.80 21.43
N PRO A 413 -5.92 0.00 22.23
CA PRO A 413 -5.65 1.40 21.90
C PRO A 413 -4.64 1.50 20.77
N GLY A 414 -4.85 2.42 19.86
CA GLY A 414 -3.93 2.63 18.74
C GLY A 414 -4.56 3.39 17.59
N VAL A 415 -3.80 3.58 16.55
CA VAL A 415 -4.20 4.28 15.33
C VAL A 415 -3.88 3.39 14.14
N ALA A 416 -4.82 3.22 13.23
CA ALA A 416 -4.59 2.48 11.99
C ALA A 416 -3.37 3.05 11.25
N VAL A 417 -2.65 2.17 10.52
CA VAL A 417 -1.39 2.53 9.82
C VAL A 417 -1.53 3.80 8.99
N TYR A 418 -2.66 3.97 8.28
CA TYR A 418 -2.92 5.11 7.42
C TYR A 418 -4.00 6.07 7.96
N GLN A 419 -4.30 6.02 9.21
CA GLN A 419 -5.19 6.98 9.85
C GLN A 419 -4.40 8.22 10.28
N GLY A 420 -4.90 9.41 9.94
CA GLY A 420 -4.30 10.67 10.39
C GLY A 420 -2.88 10.90 9.85
N ARG A 421 -2.77 11.10 8.55
CA ARG A 421 -1.52 11.54 7.90
C ARG A 421 -1.59 13.00 7.55
N ALA A 422 -0.67 13.77 8.08
CA ALA A 422 -0.47 15.20 7.82
C ALA A 422 0.87 15.44 7.11
N ILE A 423 0.98 16.54 6.40
CA ILE A 423 2.22 16.96 5.76
C ILE A 423 2.82 18.15 6.52
N ARG A 424 4.11 18.07 6.80
CA ARG A 424 4.91 19.14 7.42
C ARG A 424 6.01 19.60 6.49
N VAL A 425 6.40 20.87 6.64
CA VAL A 425 7.51 21.47 5.89
C VAL A 425 8.40 22.24 6.86
N ARG A 426 9.70 21.95 6.85
CA ARG A 426 10.73 22.65 7.62
C ARG A 426 11.83 23.16 6.72
N GLY A 427 12.41 24.31 7.08
CA GLY A 427 13.58 24.90 6.42
C GLY A 427 14.79 24.85 7.34
N PHE A 428 15.97 24.60 6.76
CA PHE A 428 17.25 24.62 7.46
C PHE A 428 18.15 25.66 6.78
N GLU A 429 18.48 26.71 7.53
CA GLU A 429 19.40 27.74 7.08
C GLU A 429 20.85 27.22 7.00
N PRO A 430 21.72 27.85 6.21
CA PRO A 430 23.13 27.43 6.14
C PRO A 430 23.87 27.46 7.49
N ASP A 431 23.42 28.29 8.42
CA ASP A 431 23.97 28.41 9.78
C ASP A 431 23.40 27.36 10.77
N GLY A 432 22.47 26.50 10.31
CA GLY A 432 21.83 25.45 11.10
C GLY A 432 20.54 25.90 11.80
N ARG A 433 20.12 27.14 11.69
CA ARG A 433 18.86 27.64 12.23
C ARG A 433 17.69 26.98 11.52
N VAL A 434 16.68 26.55 12.29
CA VAL A 434 15.47 25.91 11.77
C VAL A 434 14.39 26.97 11.57
N VAL A 435 13.76 26.96 10.41
CA VAL A 435 12.69 27.89 10.03
C VAL A 435 11.49 27.11 9.46
N GLN A 436 10.37 27.79 9.33
CA GLN A 436 9.16 27.26 8.72
C GLN A 436 8.50 28.32 7.84
N THR A 437 7.57 27.91 6.99
CA THR A 437 6.73 28.84 6.25
C THR A 437 5.83 29.64 7.20
N VAL A 438 5.50 30.89 6.88
CA VAL A 438 4.67 31.75 7.76
C VAL A 438 3.23 31.24 7.92
N THR A 439 2.78 30.36 7.04
CA THR A 439 1.50 29.65 7.14
C THR A 439 1.74 28.14 7.04
N ASP A 440 0.92 27.34 7.74
CA ASP A 440 1.02 25.89 7.70
C ASP A 440 0.55 25.32 6.34
N PRO A 441 1.33 24.48 5.64
CA PRO A 441 0.89 23.80 4.43
C PRO A 441 -0.37 22.97 4.65
N GLY A 442 -0.53 22.37 5.81
CA GLY A 442 -1.68 21.58 6.18
C GLY A 442 -3.00 22.36 6.17
N ALA A 443 -2.93 23.66 6.42
CA ALA A 443 -4.09 24.54 6.33
C ALA A 443 -4.58 24.75 4.88
N SER A 444 -3.75 24.44 3.90
CA SER A 444 -4.01 24.60 2.48
C SER A 444 -4.21 23.28 1.73
N LEU A 445 -3.84 22.15 2.31
CA LEU A 445 -4.04 20.83 1.72
C LEU A 445 -5.49 20.37 1.83
N PRO A 446 -5.94 19.43 0.97
CA PRO A 446 -7.28 18.87 1.07
C PRO A 446 -7.55 18.27 2.45
N GLY A 447 -8.76 18.56 2.98
CA GLY A 447 -9.33 17.73 4.02
C GLY A 447 -9.84 16.40 3.45
N PHE A 448 -10.35 15.54 4.30
CA PHE A 448 -10.97 14.31 3.82
C PHE A 448 -12.51 14.44 3.87
N PRO A 449 -13.19 13.99 2.84
CA PRO A 449 -12.72 13.59 1.51
C PRO A 449 -12.42 14.80 0.61
N SER A 450 -11.45 14.66 -0.27
CA SER A 450 -10.92 15.73 -1.13
C SER A 450 -11.83 16.11 -2.29
N ILE A 451 -13.13 16.24 -2.08
CA ILE A 451 -14.10 16.61 -3.13
C ILE A 451 -14.39 18.10 -3.17
N HIS A 452 -14.31 18.73 -2.01
CA HIS A 452 -14.55 20.15 -1.86
C HIS A 452 -13.22 20.89 -1.79
N PHE A 453 -13.29 22.21 -1.80
CA PHE A 453 -12.14 23.07 -1.56
C PHE A 453 -11.88 23.25 -0.06
N ASP A 454 -12.23 22.27 0.74
CA ASP A 454 -11.97 22.28 2.16
C ASP A 454 -10.47 22.36 2.43
N LYS A 455 -10.05 23.40 3.06
CA LYS A 455 -8.67 23.67 3.39
C LYS A 455 -8.29 22.93 4.68
N GLY A 456 -7.78 21.75 4.59
CA GLY A 456 -7.06 21.10 5.66
C GLY A 456 -7.68 21.16 7.05
N GLY A 457 -9.02 21.26 7.16
CA GLY A 457 -9.69 21.32 8.45
C GLY A 457 -9.34 20.15 9.32
N LEU A 458 -9.34 18.95 8.74
CA LEU A 458 -8.97 17.73 9.47
C LEU A 458 -7.47 17.66 9.77
N GLN A 459 -6.61 18.21 8.93
CA GLN A 459 -5.18 18.27 9.25
C GLN A 459 -4.87 19.24 10.39
N LYS A 460 -5.60 20.35 10.48
CA LYS A 460 -5.48 21.27 11.62
C LYS A 460 -5.90 20.65 12.94
N ASP A 461 -6.90 19.78 12.91
CA ASP A 461 -7.40 19.08 14.09
C ASP A 461 -6.66 17.77 14.35
N PHE A 462 -5.66 17.44 13.52
CA PHE A 462 -4.86 16.23 13.62
C PHE A 462 -4.30 16.00 15.03
N GLU A 463 -3.76 17.03 15.66
CA GLU A 463 -3.22 16.95 17.02
C GLU A 463 -4.28 16.69 18.08
N LYS A 464 -5.50 17.15 17.86
CA LYS A 464 -6.65 16.88 18.74
C LYS A 464 -7.20 15.46 18.56
N LEU A 465 -7.03 14.90 17.36
CA LEU A 465 -7.47 13.56 17.04
C LEU A 465 -6.41 12.51 17.38
N ASP A 466 -5.18 12.94 17.67
CA ASP A 466 -4.08 12.07 18.05
C ASP A 466 -4.36 11.47 19.44
N PRO A 467 -4.64 10.16 19.53
CA PRO A 467 -4.86 9.55 20.82
C PRO A 467 -3.56 9.56 21.63
N ASP A 468 -3.57 10.18 22.79
CA ASP A 468 -2.56 9.91 23.78
C ASP A 468 -2.68 8.42 24.17
N PRO A 469 -1.63 7.61 24.05
CA PRO A 469 -1.66 6.21 24.45
C PRO A 469 -2.16 5.97 25.87
N GLU A 470 -1.93 6.88 26.81
CA GLU A 470 -2.47 6.79 28.15
C GLU A 470 -3.98 7.03 28.21
N ASN A 471 -4.50 7.92 27.38
CA ASN A 471 -5.93 8.17 27.27
C ASN A 471 -6.65 7.12 26.42
N ALA A 472 -5.94 6.41 25.56
CA ALA A 472 -6.49 5.37 24.71
C ALA A 472 -7.01 4.16 25.50
N LYS A 473 -6.42 3.85 26.66
CA LYS A 473 -6.86 2.76 27.54
C LYS A 473 -8.29 2.96 28.07
N THR A 474 -8.81 4.18 28.06
CA THR A 474 -10.15 4.50 28.52
C THR A 474 -11.15 4.73 27.38
N ARG A 475 -10.69 4.70 26.14
CA ARG A 475 -11.49 4.97 24.96
C ARG A 475 -12.30 3.75 24.55
N LYS A 476 -13.62 3.89 24.44
CA LYS A 476 -14.41 2.85 23.78
C LYS A 476 -13.99 2.77 22.32
N PRO A 477 -13.83 1.55 21.77
CA PRO A 477 -13.53 1.40 20.36
C PRO A 477 -14.61 2.08 19.52
N ASP A 478 -14.22 3.05 18.72
CA ASP A 478 -15.10 3.60 17.70
C ASP A 478 -15.04 2.71 16.47
N THR A 479 -15.88 1.71 16.45
CA THR A 479 -15.95 0.71 15.38
C THR A 479 -16.44 1.27 14.04
N GLY A 480 -17.00 2.48 14.01
CA GLY A 480 -17.61 3.06 12.81
C GLY A 480 -16.82 4.15 12.10
N ALA A 481 -15.93 4.84 12.81
CA ALA A 481 -15.22 6.03 12.29
C ALA A 481 -13.72 5.80 12.03
N ARG A 482 -13.26 4.58 12.09
CA ARG A 482 -11.84 4.21 12.19
C ARG A 482 -10.94 4.81 11.13
N ASN A 483 -11.44 5.05 9.93
CA ASN A 483 -10.56 5.27 8.79
C ASN A 483 -10.86 6.54 7.99
N MET A 484 -11.94 7.25 8.29
CA MET A 484 -12.50 8.19 7.33
C MET A 484 -12.51 9.65 7.76
N GLN A 485 -12.24 9.93 9.02
CA GLN A 485 -12.38 11.27 9.57
C GLN A 485 -11.09 12.10 9.62
N ASN A 486 -9.93 11.47 9.43
CA ASN A 486 -8.63 12.14 9.55
C ASN A 486 -8.05 12.47 8.17
N ALA A 487 -7.28 13.55 8.11
CA ALA A 487 -6.56 13.91 6.90
C ALA A 487 -5.67 12.77 6.41
N ARG A 488 -5.72 12.49 5.10
CA ARG A 488 -4.94 11.45 4.44
C ARG A 488 -4.19 12.07 3.28
N ASN A 489 -3.19 12.88 3.63
CA ASN A 489 -2.26 13.46 2.69
C ASN A 489 -0.92 12.75 2.83
N ASN A 490 -0.43 12.14 1.75
CA ASN A 490 0.75 11.28 1.77
C ASN A 490 1.74 11.66 0.69
N PHE A 491 2.93 11.06 0.79
CA PHE A 491 3.97 11.03 -0.22
C PHE A 491 4.32 12.41 -0.79
N PRO A 492 4.75 13.34 0.06
CA PRO A 492 5.09 14.69 -0.39
C PRO A 492 6.21 14.66 -1.43
N ARG A 493 6.05 15.48 -2.46
CA ARG A 493 7.11 15.80 -3.42
C ARG A 493 7.30 17.31 -3.42
N LEU A 494 8.51 17.71 -3.14
CA LEU A 494 8.88 19.13 -2.99
C LEU A 494 9.93 19.49 -4.02
N THR A 495 9.77 20.64 -4.63
CA THR A 495 10.81 21.31 -5.42
C THR A 495 10.77 22.81 -5.19
N VAL A 496 11.86 23.50 -5.53
CA VAL A 496 11.97 24.95 -5.45
C VAL A 496 12.40 25.45 -6.81
N ASP A 497 11.69 26.43 -7.36
CA ASP A 497 12.05 27.01 -8.63
C ASP A 497 13.14 28.10 -8.49
N SER A 498 13.63 28.61 -9.60
CA SER A 498 14.68 29.64 -9.61
C SER A 498 14.25 30.98 -9.02
N SER A 499 12.95 31.23 -8.87
CA SER A 499 12.43 32.40 -8.13
C SER A 499 12.35 32.17 -6.61
N GLY A 500 12.68 30.94 -6.16
CA GLY A 500 12.56 30.53 -4.76
C GLY A 500 11.15 30.07 -4.37
N ARG A 501 10.18 30.06 -5.28
CA ARG A 501 8.83 29.53 -5.00
C ARG A 501 8.92 28.06 -4.65
N ILE A 502 8.31 27.68 -3.55
CA ILE A 502 8.21 26.26 -3.14
C ILE A 502 6.98 25.65 -3.78
N TRP A 503 7.15 24.49 -4.37
CA TRP A 503 6.09 23.66 -4.93
C TRP A 503 6.01 22.35 -4.15
N LEU A 504 4.81 21.97 -3.73
CA LEU A 504 4.56 20.78 -2.96
C LEU A 504 3.37 20.01 -3.54
N ALA A 505 3.63 18.84 -4.08
CA ALA A 505 2.60 17.89 -4.48
C ALA A 505 2.42 16.83 -3.39
N VAL A 506 1.18 16.42 -3.19
CA VAL A 506 0.79 15.35 -2.27
C VAL A 506 -0.29 14.50 -2.92
N ARG A 507 -0.29 13.21 -2.62
CA ARG A 507 -1.46 12.41 -2.92
C ARG A 507 -2.45 12.51 -1.75
N SER A 508 -3.73 12.55 -2.06
CA SER A 508 -4.81 12.61 -1.09
C SER A 508 -5.87 11.57 -1.42
N ALA A 509 -6.52 11.01 -0.39
CA ALA A 509 -7.57 10.03 -0.59
C ALA A 509 -8.69 10.63 -1.45
N HIS A 510 -8.99 9.97 -2.57
CA HIS A 510 -10.11 10.36 -3.41
C HIS A 510 -11.43 10.16 -2.65
N PRO A 511 -12.44 11.00 -2.85
CA PRO A 511 -13.75 10.84 -2.23
C PRO A 511 -14.37 9.47 -2.44
N VAL A 512 -14.13 8.90 -3.59
CA VAL A 512 -14.40 7.50 -3.88
C VAL A 512 -13.08 6.75 -3.86
N PHE A 513 -12.55 6.46 -2.69
CA PHE A 513 -11.30 5.73 -2.56
C PHE A 513 -11.46 4.23 -2.84
N TRP A 514 -12.65 3.78 -3.13
CA TRP A 514 -13.02 2.40 -3.33
C TRP A 514 -13.25 2.11 -4.81
N SER A 515 -12.48 1.22 -5.38
CA SER A 515 -12.71 0.70 -6.72
C SER A 515 -12.40 -0.80 -6.74
N PRO A 516 -13.01 -1.57 -7.66
CA PRO A 516 -12.71 -3.00 -7.75
C PRO A 516 -11.28 -3.35 -8.12
N ILE A 517 -10.50 -2.38 -8.57
CA ILE A 517 -9.09 -2.58 -8.91
C ILE A 517 -8.13 -2.01 -7.86
N GLY A 518 -8.63 -1.69 -6.67
CA GLY A 518 -7.87 -1.14 -5.57
C GLY A 518 -8.40 0.19 -5.07
N THR A 519 -7.70 0.81 -4.15
CA THR A 519 -8.06 2.13 -3.63
C THR A 519 -7.75 3.24 -4.62
N VAL A 520 -8.44 4.37 -4.48
CA VAL A 520 -8.30 5.52 -5.36
C VAL A 520 -7.67 6.69 -4.60
N TRP A 521 -6.51 7.11 -5.05
CA TRP A 521 -5.83 8.31 -4.59
C TRP A 521 -5.71 9.27 -5.77
N THR A 522 -5.67 10.58 -5.48
CA THR A 522 -5.43 11.62 -6.47
C THR A 522 -4.44 12.62 -5.93
N GLU A 523 -3.76 13.33 -6.81
CA GLU A 523 -2.73 14.28 -6.42
C GLU A 523 -3.23 15.71 -6.44
N PHE A 524 -2.72 16.48 -5.49
CA PHE A 524 -2.92 17.91 -5.38
C PHE A 524 -1.58 18.63 -5.26
N LEU A 525 -1.54 19.81 -5.83
CA LEU A 525 -0.39 20.70 -5.76
C LEU A 525 -0.75 21.93 -4.95
N ILE A 526 0.14 22.36 -4.07
CA ILE A 526 0.13 23.70 -3.45
C ILE A 526 1.48 24.39 -3.67
N SER A 527 1.49 25.71 -3.57
CA SER A 527 2.71 26.48 -3.76
C SER A 527 2.81 27.60 -2.75
N TYR A 528 4.03 27.85 -2.25
CA TYR A 528 4.34 28.92 -1.31
C TYR A 528 5.15 30.03 -1.99
N ASP A 529 4.70 31.26 -1.85
CA ASP A 529 5.29 32.45 -2.51
C ASP A 529 5.96 33.44 -1.53
N GLY A 530 6.11 33.04 -0.26
CA GLY A 530 6.60 33.88 0.83
C GLY A 530 5.48 34.57 1.63
N LYS A 531 4.25 34.63 1.13
CA LYS A 531 3.10 35.20 1.83
C LYS A 531 2.17 34.12 2.39
N GLY A 532 2.03 33.04 1.65
CA GLY A 532 1.17 31.92 2.05
C GLY A 532 1.18 30.81 1.02
N TRP A 533 0.57 29.68 1.42
CA TRP A 533 0.30 28.59 0.50
C TRP A 533 -0.96 28.87 -0.32
N THR A 534 -0.95 28.47 -1.57
CA THR A 534 -2.16 28.45 -2.40
C THR A 534 -3.17 27.46 -1.85
N ASN A 535 -4.44 27.55 -2.26
CA ASN A 535 -5.37 26.44 -2.08
C ASN A 535 -4.93 25.24 -2.93
N PRO A 536 -5.47 24.04 -2.65
CA PRO A 536 -5.13 22.85 -3.42
C PRO A 536 -5.52 22.99 -4.90
N ILE A 537 -4.59 22.64 -5.77
CA ILE A 537 -4.80 22.58 -7.22
C ILE A 537 -4.85 21.11 -7.58
N PHE A 538 -5.99 20.64 -8.05
CA PHE A 538 -6.20 19.26 -8.45
C PHE A 538 -5.41 18.92 -9.72
N LEU A 539 -4.70 17.81 -9.71
CA LEU A 539 -4.02 17.25 -10.88
C LEU A 539 -4.90 16.16 -11.51
N ASN A 540 -5.37 16.42 -12.73
CA ASN A 540 -6.14 15.42 -13.46
C ASN A 540 -5.23 14.28 -13.94
N HIS A 541 -5.76 13.06 -14.09
CA HIS A 541 -4.99 11.86 -14.44
C HIS A 541 -3.80 11.62 -13.50
N SER A 542 -4.10 11.58 -12.22
CA SER A 542 -3.14 11.29 -11.15
C SER A 542 -3.60 10.15 -10.24
N ASP A 543 -4.68 9.49 -10.63
CA ASP A 543 -5.26 8.36 -9.92
C ASP A 543 -4.56 7.05 -10.33
N ASN A 544 -3.81 6.48 -9.40
CA ASN A 544 -3.10 5.21 -9.55
C ASN A 544 -2.87 4.56 -8.18
N LEU A 545 -2.13 3.46 -8.15
CA LEU A 545 -1.70 2.77 -6.92
C LEU A 545 -0.23 2.93 -6.58
N LEU A 546 0.11 2.26 -5.46
CA LEU A 546 1.45 2.15 -4.89
C LEU A 546 2.03 3.53 -4.61
N ASP A 547 3.10 3.66 -3.98
CA ASP A 547 3.74 4.94 -3.66
C ASP A 547 4.18 5.73 -4.91
N ASN A 548 3.33 5.72 -5.92
CA ASN A 548 3.57 6.44 -7.16
C ASN A 548 3.53 7.94 -6.88
N LYS A 549 4.61 8.61 -7.20
CA LYS A 549 4.84 10.00 -6.88
C LYS A 549 5.05 10.77 -8.17
N PRO A 550 4.51 11.98 -8.28
CA PRO A 550 4.73 12.79 -9.46
C PRO A 550 6.20 13.20 -9.58
N ALA A 551 6.69 13.32 -10.79
CA ALA A 551 7.93 14.02 -11.06
C ALA A 551 7.65 15.52 -11.19
N LEU A 552 8.37 16.33 -10.43
CA LEU A 552 8.26 17.79 -10.43
C LEU A 552 9.55 18.40 -10.99
N VAL A 553 9.43 19.28 -11.99
CA VAL A 553 10.58 19.96 -12.54
C VAL A 553 10.21 21.39 -12.95
N SER A 554 11.03 22.36 -12.57
CA SER A 554 10.91 23.76 -13.01
C SER A 554 12.07 24.12 -13.92
N THR A 555 11.76 24.68 -15.07
CA THR A 555 12.75 25.20 -16.01
C THR A 555 12.72 26.72 -16.12
N GLN A 556 11.66 27.35 -15.59
CA GLN A 556 11.47 28.81 -15.58
C GLN A 556 10.91 29.25 -14.23
N PRO A 557 11.25 30.49 -13.77
CA PRO A 557 10.73 31.00 -12.52
C PRO A 557 9.21 31.12 -12.55
N GLY A 558 8.55 30.61 -11.50
CA GLY A 558 7.09 30.62 -11.36
C GLY A 558 6.35 29.55 -12.16
N GLN A 559 7.06 28.70 -12.91
CA GLN A 559 6.46 27.63 -13.70
C GLN A 559 6.91 26.26 -13.20
N LEU A 560 6.02 25.30 -13.27
CA LEU A 560 6.26 23.91 -12.91
C LEU A 560 5.69 22.99 -14.00
N LEU A 561 6.48 22.02 -14.42
CA LEU A 561 6.03 20.83 -15.14
C LEU A 561 5.88 19.70 -14.14
N VAL A 562 4.70 19.07 -14.14
CA VAL A 562 4.38 17.88 -13.35
C VAL A 562 4.19 16.72 -14.33
N VAL A 563 4.79 15.58 -14.04
CA VAL A 563 4.55 14.33 -14.78
C VAL A 563 4.11 13.26 -13.78
N ASN A 564 2.96 12.68 -14.00
CA ASN A 564 2.38 11.60 -13.19
C ASN A 564 1.88 10.47 -14.07
N SER A 565 1.67 9.30 -13.48
CA SER A 565 1.00 8.17 -14.12
C SER A 565 -0.43 8.03 -13.62
N SER A 566 -1.29 7.45 -14.45
CA SER A 566 -2.68 7.19 -14.09
C SER A 566 -3.24 6.03 -14.88
N ASP A 567 -3.91 5.11 -14.21
CA ASP A 567 -4.73 4.07 -14.82
C ASP A 567 -6.23 4.46 -14.90
N LYS A 568 -6.54 5.71 -14.57
CA LYS A 568 -7.91 6.27 -14.63
C LYS A 568 -8.91 5.55 -13.72
N ARG A 569 -8.45 4.91 -12.66
CA ARG A 569 -9.26 4.05 -11.77
C ARG A 569 -10.42 4.77 -11.09
N ARG A 570 -10.38 6.09 -10.93
CA ARG A 570 -11.51 6.84 -10.38
C ARG A 570 -12.76 6.77 -11.30
N ARG A 571 -12.59 6.37 -12.56
CA ARG A 571 -13.67 6.23 -13.56
C ARG A 571 -14.35 4.86 -13.54
N TYR A 572 -14.01 4.00 -12.58
CA TYR A 572 -14.55 2.65 -12.54
C TYR A 572 -16.07 2.65 -12.30
N ASP A 573 -16.79 1.86 -13.09
CA ASP A 573 -18.22 1.64 -12.90
C ASP A 573 -18.49 0.55 -11.86
N LEU A 574 -19.01 0.98 -10.70
CA LEU A 574 -19.40 0.06 -9.63
C LEU A 574 -20.63 -0.78 -9.97
N GLY A 575 -21.46 -0.33 -10.93
CA GLY A 575 -22.70 -1.02 -11.27
C GLY A 575 -22.50 -2.43 -11.84
N GLU A 576 -21.43 -2.63 -12.60
CA GLU A 576 -21.07 -3.95 -13.12
C GLU A 576 -20.51 -4.89 -12.03
N ALA A 577 -19.88 -4.34 -11.01
CA ALA A 577 -19.17 -5.12 -10.00
C ALA A 577 -20.04 -5.54 -8.81
N ILE A 578 -20.94 -4.64 -8.36
CA ILE A 578 -21.75 -4.85 -7.15
C ILE A 578 -22.80 -5.96 -7.32
N ASN A 579 -23.30 -6.15 -8.53
CA ASN A 579 -24.37 -7.10 -8.82
C ASN A 579 -23.89 -8.48 -9.30
N SER A 580 -22.58 -8.73 -9.27
CA SER A 580 -22.06 -10.04 -9.63
C SER A 580 -22.29 -11.05 -8.49
N PRO A 581 -22.86 -12.24 -8.75
CA PRO A 581 -22.95 -13.30 -7.74
C PRO A 581 -21.58 -13.83 -7.28
N LEU A 582 -20.53 -13.53 -8.03
CA LEU A 582 -19.13 -13.85 -7.71
C LEU A 582 -18.46 -12.82 -6.79
N GLY A 583 -19.21 -11.82 -6.31
CA GLY A 583 -18.64 -10.66 -5.64
C GLY A 583 -18.04 -9.68 -6.64
N ILE A 584 -17.19 -8.77 -6.16
CA ILE A 584 -16.57 -7.73 -6.98
C ILE A 584 -15.49 -8.37 -7.87
N MET A 585 -15.86 -8.78 -9.08
CA MET A 585 -14.94 -9.37 -10.05
C MET A 585 -15.09 -8.69 -11.42
N PRO A 586 -14.01 -8.50 -12.14
CA PRO A 586 -14.10 -8.05 -13.52
C PRO A 586 -14.85 -9.10 -14.36
N THR A 587 -15.90 -8.66 -15.04
CA THR A 587 -16.64 -9.49 -16.00
C THR A 587 -16.04 -9.44 -17.39
N ARG A 588 -15.21 -8.43 -17.67
CA ARG A 588 -14.53 -8.22 -18.95
C ARG A 588 -13.22 -9.02 -19.01
N LYS A 589 -12.98 -9.67 -20.14
CA LYS A 589 -11.72 -10.37 -20.42
C LYS A 589 -10.54 -9.41 -20.63
N GLU A 590 -10.80 -8.21 -21.10
CA GLU A 590 -9.78 -7.16 -21.30
C GLU A 590 -9.72 -6.24 -20.09
N ASP A 591 -8.53 -5.83 -19.72
CA ASP A 591 -8.31 -4.80 -18.70
C ASP A 591 -8.49 -3.43 -19.37
N PRO A 592 -9.49 -2.63 -18.97
CA PRO A 592 -9.66 -1.29 -19.53
C PRO A 592 -8.76 -0.24 -18.87
N TYR A 593 -8.00 -0.64 -17.84
CA TYR A 593 -7.17 0.25 -17.04
C TYR A 593 -5.70 -0.01 -17.35
N GLU A 594 -5.10 0.94 -18.01
CA GLU A 594 -3.67 0.95 -18.36
C GLU A 594 -3.05 2.22 -17.78
N ASN A 595 -1.90 2.10 -17.13
CA ASN A 595 -1.14 3.25 -16.66
C ASN A 595 -0.48 3.94 -17.85
N ASP A 596 -0.89 5.16 -18.08
CA ASP A 596 -0.25 6.09 -18.99
C ASP A 596 0.40 7.24 -18.23
N LEU A 597 1.41 7.84 -18.82
CA LEU A 597 2.00 9.07 -18.30
C LEU A 597 1.25 10.29 -18.81
N TYR A 598 1.02 11.22 -17.90
CA TYR A 598 0.39 12.51 -18.15
C TYR A 598 1.28 13.66 -17.70
N ALA A 599 1.26 14.74 -18.43
CA ALA A 599 2.01 15.95 -18.09
C ALA A 599 1.10 17.16 -17.94
N SER A 600 1.39 17.99 -16.97
CA SER A 600 0.67 19.24 -16.72
C SER A 600 1.68 20.37 -16.47
N THR A 601 1.45 21.53 -17.10
CA THR A 601 2.24 22.75 -16.85
C THR A 601 1.41 23.76 -16.10
N ILE A 602 2.00 24.36 -15.06
CA ILE A 602 1.35 25.35 -14.20
C ILE A 602 2.24 26.58 -14.14
N ASP A 603 1.63 27.75 -14.29
CA ASP A 603 2.28 29.05 -14.12
C ASP A 603 1.54 29.85 -13.03
N LEU A 604 2.23 30.16 -11.94
CA LEU A 604 1.74 30.99 -10.82
C LEU A 604 2.50 32.32 -10.72
N GLY A 605 3.37 32.60 -11.68
CA GLY A 605 4.22 33.75 -11.66
C GLY A 605 5.38 33.69 -10.65
N VAL A 606 6.24 34.65 -10.72
CA VAL A 606 7.47 34.72 -9.90
C VAL A 606 7.13 35.04 -8.44
N ALA A 607 7.76 34.30 -7.52
CA ALA A 607 7.63 34.58 -6.09
C ALA A 607 8.37 35.85 -5.67
N SER A 608 7.89 36.51 -4.62
CA SER A 608 8.57 37.62 -4.00
C SER A 608 9.82 37.17 -3.25
N GLN A 609 10.97 37.79 -3.49
CA GLN A 609 12.23 37.45 -2.83
C GLN A 609 12.68 38.52 -1.83
N PRO A 610 13.33 38.13 -0.72
CA PRO A 610 13.48 36.77 -0.22
C PRO A 610 12.14 36.20 0.28
N LEU A 611 11.99 34.87 0.26
CA LEU A 611 10.83 34.25 0.85
C LEU A 611 10.74 34.55 2.34
N ALA A 612 9.60 35.03 2.80
CA ALA A 612 9.37 35.23 4.21
C ALA A 612 9.25 33.88 4.92
N VAL A 613 9.89 33.74 6.06
CA VAL A 613 9.87 32.57 6.94
C VAL A 613 9.67 33.00 8.38
N ALA A 614 9.16 32.10 9.19
CA ALA A 614 9.10 32.24 10.64
C ALA A 614 10.15 31.34 11.28
N ASP A 615 10.61 31.67 12.46
CA ASP A 615 11.43 30.77 13.25
C ASP A 615 10.62 29.53 13.62
N ALA A 616 11.24 28.38 13.53
CA ALA A 616 10.66 27.12 13.97
C ALA A 616 11.29 26.66 15.29
N PRO A 617 10.54 25.92 16.12
CA PRO A 617 11.12 25.30 17.29
C PRO A 617 12.32 24.42 16.92
N PRO A 618 13.34 24.34 17.77
CA PRO A 618 14.43 23.38 17.59
C PRO A 618 13.90 21.96 17.43
N VAL A 619 14.61 21.14 16.65
CA VAL A 619 14.23 19.75 16.47
C VAL A 619 14.32 19.02 17.82
N GLN A 620 13.20 18.45 18.24
CA GLN A 620 13.16 17.61 19.43
C GLN A 620 13.47 16.17 19.01
N VAL A 621 14.23 15.45 19.83
CA VAL A 621 14.51 14.02 19.64
C VAL A 621 13.93 13.27 20.82
N ALA A 622 12.94 12.41 20.56
CA ALA A 622 12.39 11.51 21.56
C ALA A 622 13.34 10.32 21.75
N GLY A 623 13.50 9.84 22.97
CA GLY A 623 14.20 8.58 23.22
C GLY A 623 13.34 7.36 22.89
N ALA A 624 13.98 6.23 22.61
CA ALA A 624 13.30 4.94 22.37
C ALA A 624 12.32 4.56 23.50
N GLU A 625 12.59 4.95 24.70
CA GLU A 625 11.76 4.69 25.89
C GLU A 625 10.38 5.36 25.83
N ALA A 626 10.22 6.39 24.99
CA ALA A 626 8.94 7.10 24.83
C ALA A 626 7.95 6.34 23.94
N VAL A 627 8.40 5.37 23.14
CA VAL A 627 7.59 4.69 22.12
C VAL A 627 7.64 3.17 22.19
N ALA A 628 8.68 2.56 22.80
CA ALA A 628 8.84 1.11 22.86
C ALA A 628 8.09 0.49 24.04
N ASP A 629 7.36 -0.60 23.80
CA ASP A 629 6.86 -1.45 24.88
C ASP A 629 7.93 -2.49 25.27
N LYS A 630 8.47 -2.36 26.48
CA LYS A 630 9.54 -3.24 26.99
C LYS A 630 9.05 -4.68 27.21
N THR A 631 7.78 -4.87 27.55
CA THR A 631 7.19 -6.19 27.76
C THR A 631 7.11 -6.93 26.45
N ASP A 632 6.64 -6.28 25.41
CA ASP A 632 6.55 -6.82 24.07
C ASP A 632 7.92 -7.20 23.52
N LEU A 633 8.90 -6.31 23.64
CA LEU A 633 10.27 -6.57 23.18
C LEU A 633 10.90 -7.77 23.90
N ALA A 634 10.65 -7.93 25.21
CA ALA A 634 11.14 -9.06 26.00
C ALA A 634 10.47 -10.39 25.59
N ALA A 635 9.15 -10.36 25.37
CA ALA A 635 8.38 -11.51 24.91
C ALA A 635 8.82 -11.96 23.51
N LEU A 636 9.00 -11.01 22.60
CA LEU A 636 9.52 -11.25 21.26
C LEU A 636 10.90 -11.92 21.28
N LYS A 637 11.81 -11.38 22.11
CA LYS A 637 13.14 -11.96 22.26
C LYS A 637 13.04 -13.40 22.76
N LYS A 638 12.18 -13.68 23.72
CA LYS A 638 11.95 -15.03 24.24
C LYS A 638 11.43 -16.00 23.17
N ILE A 639 10.52 -15.56 22.33
CA ILE A 639 9.99 -16.36 21.20
C ILE A 639 11.12 -16.68 20.22
N ARG A 640 11.91 -15.70 19.81
CA ARG A 640 13.00 -15.86 18.83
C ARG A 640 14.16 -16.72 19.36
N ASP A 641 14.45 -16.65 20.64
CA ASP A 641 15.51 -17.44 21.27
C ASP A 641 15.08 -18.89 21.54
N TYR A 642 13.77 -19.18 21.49
CA TYR A 642 13.24 -20.52 21.81
C TYR A 642 13.51 -21.52 20.70
N THR A 643 13.91 -22.71 21.08
CA THR A 643 14.17 -23.81 20.17
C THR A 643 13.32 -25.02 20.55
N ILE A 644 12.61 -25.58 19.59
CA ILE A 644 11.83 -26.79 19.72
C ILE A 644 12.68 -27.95 19.18
N ASN A 645 13.24 -28.76 20.07
CA ASN A 645 14.01 -29.92 19.66
C ASN A 645 13.05 -31.03 19.22
N THR A 646 13.26 -31.60 18.05
CA THR A 646 12.52 -32.75 17.51
C THR A 646 13.48 -33.83 17.03
N SER A 647 12.97 -35.06 16.81
CA SER A 647 13.75 -36.14 16.23
C SER A 647 14.23 -35.85 14.80
N ALA A 648 13.58 -34.91 14.10
CA ALA A 648 13.91 -34.49 12.74
C ALA A 648 14.82 -33.24 12.68
N GLY A 649 15.25 -32.76 13.84
CA GLY A 649 16.09 -31.55 14.01
C GLY A 649 15.39 -30.45 14.78
N ASP A 650 16.11 -29.39 15.02
CA ASP A 650 15.63 -28.24 15.76
C ASP A 650 14.76 -27.33 14.90
N LEU A 651 13.65 -26.86 15.51
CA LEU A 651 12.75 -25.88 14.90
C LEU A 651 12.81 -24.57 15.69
N LYS A 652 12.61 -23.47 14.98
CA LYS A 652 12.44 -22.14 15.54
C LYS A 652 10.99 -21.72 15.44
N ILE A 653 10.55 -20.83 16.32
CA ILE A 653 9.27 -20.16 16.19
C ILE A 653 9.50 -18.94 15.26
N VAL A 654 8.89 -18.97 14.09
CA VAL A 654 8.97 -17.92 13.09
C VAL A 654 7.65 -17.17 13.10
N ARG A 655 7.64 -15.98 13.69
CA ARG A 655 6.45 -15.19 13.97
C ARG A 655 6.07 -14.37 12.76
N GLY A 656 4.82 -14.39 12.37
CA GLY A 656 4.38 -13.68 11.17
C GLY A 656 2.89 -13.41 11.10
N GLU A 657 2.50 -12.97 9.93
CA GLU A 657 1.15 -12.58 9.58
C GLU A 657 0.77 -13.27 8.27
N PHE A 658 -0.34 -14.01 8.26
CA PHE A 658 -0.79 -14.72 7.05
C PHE A 658 -1.69 -13.85 6.18
N HIS A 659 -2.50 -12.99 6.78
CA HIS A 659 -3.58 -12.27 6.13
C HIS A 659 -3.46 -10.77 6.35
N ARG A 660 -3.03 -10.05 5.33
CA ARG A 660 -2.92 -8.59 5.32
C ARG A 660 -3.30 -8.03 3.95
N HIS A 661 -3.88 -6.85 3.97
CA HIS A 661 -4.23 -6.09 2.77
C HIS A 661 -3.32 -4.88 2.56
N SER A 662 -3.33 -4.38 1.34
CA SER A 662 -2.73 -3.11 0.95
C SER A 662 -3.72 -2.31 0.09
N GLU A 663 -3.32 -1.17 -0.43
CA GLU A 663 -4.13 -0.36 -1.33
C GLU A 663 -4.44 -1.03 -2.69
N ILE A 664 -3.85 -2.20 -2.97
CA ILE A 664 -4.21 -3.06 -4.11
C ILE A 664 -5.60 -3.66 -3.93
N SER A 665 -5.98 -3.95 -2.69
CA SER A 665 -7.35 -4.33 -2.34
C SER A 665 -8.29 -3.14 -2.46
N MET A 666 -9.53 -3.42 -2.87
CA MET A 666 -10.58 -2.41 -2.96
C MET A 666 -10.86 -1.71 -1.63
N ASP A 667 -10.73 -2.42 -0.53
CA ASP A 667 -11.00 -1.99 0.84
C ASP A 667 -9.74 -1.63 1.64
N GLY A 668 -8.57 -1.74 1.01
CA GLY A 668 -7.26 -1.50 1.64
C GLY A 668 -6.89 -0.03 1.87
N GLY A 669 -7.84 0.91 1.77
CA GLY A 669 -7.57 2.34 1.94
C GLY A 669 -7.04 2.76 3.32
N GLY A 670 -7.25 1.94 4.34
CA GLY A 670 -6.69 2.12 5.68
C GLY A 670 -5.37 1.38 5.92
N ASP A 671 -4.94 0.54 4.97
CA ASP A 671 -3.80 -0.36 5.10
C ASP A 671 -2.51 0.20 4.52
N GLY A 672 -2.61 1.14 3.59
CA GLY A 672 -1.48 1.77 2.94
C GLY A 672 -0.92 1.00 1.76
N SER A 673 0.19 1.51 1.21
CA SER A 673 0.87 0.84 0.11
C SER A 673 1.49 -0.48 0.58
N ILE A 674 1.68 -1.43 -0.34
CA ILE A 674 2.34 -2.70 -0.03
C ILE A 674 3.77 -2.49 0.51
N ILE A 675 4.44 -1.41 0.12
CA ILE A 675 5.76 -1.02 0.63
C ILE A 675 5.66 -0.66 2.11
N ASP A 676 4.69 0.16 2.49
CA ASP A 676 4.46 0.54 3.88
C ASP A 676 4.03 -0.64 4.72
N GLN A 677 3.21 -1.51 4.15
CA GLN A 677 2.78 -2.72 4.82
C GLN A 677 3.97 -3.62 5.16
N TYR A 678 4.93 -3.83 4.24
CA TYR A 678 6.15 -4.60 4.51
C TYR A 678 7.09 -3.91 5.49
N ARG A 679 7.27 -2.59 5.37
CA ARG A 679 8.05 -1.80 6.33
C ARG A 679 7.47 -1.90 7.73
N TYR A 680 6.16 -1.71 7.84
CA TYR A 680 5.45 -1.80 9.11
C TYR A 680 5.54 -3.20 9.72
N ALA A 681 5.33 -4.24 8.93
CA ALA A 681 5.45 -5.63 9.38
C ALA A 681 6.84 -5.94 9.93
N LEU A 682 7.89 -5.51 9.23
CA LEU A 682 9.28 -5.71 9.63
C LEU A 682 9.67 -4.87 10.85
N ASP A 683 9.35 -3.58 10.86
CA ASP A 683 9.78 -2.63 11.88
C ASP A 683 8.87 -2.66 13.11
N ALA A 684 7.67 -2.09 13.02
CA ALA A 684 6.75 -1.99 14.14
C ALA A 684 6.13 -3.34 14.54
N GLY A 685 5.75 -4.17 13.57
CA GLY A 685 5.26 -5.53 13.79
C GLY A 685 6.33 -6.49 14.28
N SER A 686 7.61 -6.19 14.01
CA SER A 686 8.74 -7.07 14.27
C SER A 686 8.49 -8.51 13.82
N LEU A 687 7.85 -8.66 12.64
CA LEU A 687 7.54 -9.97 12.07
C LEU A 687 8.77 -10.55 11.35
N ASP A 688 8.88 -11.86 11.36
CA ASP A 688 9.90 -12.60 10.63
C ASP A 688 9.44 -12.95 9.21
N TRP A 689 8.12 -13.01 9.00
CA TRP A 689 7.51 -13.28 7.70
C TRP A 689 6.13 -12.62 7.58
N VAL A 690 5.64 -12.42 6.34
CA VAL A 690 4.31 -11.88 6.06
C VAL A 690 3.76 -12.37 4.72
N GLY A 691 2.45 -12.62 4.68
CA GLY A 691 1.67 -12.73 3.46
C GLY A 691 0.85 -11.46 3.25
N CYS A 692 1.00 -10.79 2.11
CA CYS A 692 0.11 -9.71 1.71
C CYS A 692 -0.98 -10.28 0.82
N CYS A 693 -2.16 -10.50 1.39
CA CYS A 693 -3.27 -11.22 0.74
C CYS A 693 -4.30 -10.24 0.16
N ASP A 694 -3.88 -9.39 -0.76
CA ASP A 694 -4.80 -8.50 -1.46
C ASP A 694 -5.87 -9.29 -2.22
N HIS A 695 -7.09 -8.77 -2.24
CA HIS A 695 -8.21 -9.38 -2.97
C HIS A 695 -7.87 -9.65 -4.43
N ASP A 696 -8.27 -10.80 -4.93
CA ASP A 696 -8.00 -11.27 -6.30
C ASP A 696 -8.60 -10.40 -7.41
N ASN A 697 -9.51 -9.50 -7.12
CA ASN A 697 -9.97 -8.50 -8.08
C ASN A 697 -8.88 -7.46 -8.41
N GLY A 698 -8.16 -6.93 -7.44
CA GLY A 698 -7.01 -6.04 -7.62
C GLY A 698 -5.73 -6.79 -7.94
N ALA A 699 -5.38 -7.78 -7.11
CA ALA A 699 -4.19 -8.61 -7.29
C ALA A 699 -4.27 -9.52 -8.53
N GLY A 700 -5.46 -9.77 -9.07
CA GLY A 700 -5.65 -10.57 -10.28
C GLY A 700 -5.22 -9.90 -11.59
N ARG A 701 -5.00 -8.60 -11.60
CA ARG A 701 -4.47 -7.88 -12.77
C ARG A 701 -2.98 -8.23 -12.96
N GLU A 702 -2.57 -8.40 -14.21
CA GLU A 702 -1.21 -8.83 -14.52
C GLU A 702 -0.15 -7.87 -13.98
N TYR A 703 -0.32 -6.57 -14.21
CA TYR A 703 0.62 -5.56 -13.74
C TYR A 703 0.68 -5.47 -12.23
N THR A 704 -0.47 -5.42 -11.56
CA THR A 704 -0.52 -5.35 -10.10
C THR A 704 0.12 -6.57 -9.45
N TRP A 705 -0.14 -7.76 -10.02
CA TRP A 705 0.47 -9.00 -9.55
C TRP A 705 1.98 -9.04 -9.81
N TRP A 706 2.42 -8.52 -10.94
CA TRP A 706 3.85 -8.35 -11.23
C TRP A 706 4.53 -7.46 -10.19
N LEU A 707 3.93 -6.31 -9.86
CA LEU A 707 4.43 -5.40 -8.83
C LEU A 707 4.42 -6.04 -7.44
N SER A 708 3.36 -6.75 -7.06
CA SER A 708 3.28 -7.45 -5.77
C SER A 708 4.39 -8.47 -5.63
N GLN A 709 4.61 -9.30 -6.65
CA GLN A 709 5.69 -10.28 -6.63
C GLN A 709 7.08 -9.65 -6.59
N LYS A 710 7.28 -8.56 -7.34
CA LYS A 710 8.52 -7.78 -7.34
C LYS A 710 8.82 -7.21 -5.95
N LEU A 711 7.85 -6.59 -5.30
CA LEU A 711 7.99 -6.04 -3.96
C LEU A 711 8.22 -7.12 -2.91
N THR A 712 7.56 -8.26 -3.05
CA THR A 712 7.82 -9.46 -2.24
C THR A 712 9.29 -9.90 -2.32
N ASP A 713 9.90 -9.80 -3.50
CA ASP A 713 11.32 -10.11 -3.68
C ASP A 713 12.25 -9.00 -3.17
N ILE A 714 11.89 -7.73 -3.37
CA ILE A 714 12.68 -6.56 -2.90
C ILE A 714 12.84 -6.57 -1.38
N PHE A 715 11.78 -6.91 -0.66
CA PHE A 715 11.79 -6.97 0.80
C PHE A 715 12.30 -8.31 1.36
N TYR A 716 12.57 -9.29 0.53
CA TYR A 716 13.16 -10.55 0.98
C TYR A 716 14.60 -10.37 1.45
N SER A 717 14.83 -10.57 2.73
CA SER A 717 16.15 -10.54 3.38
C SER A 717 16.37 -11.86 4.12
N PRO A 718 17.11 -12.80 3.53
CA PRO A 718 17.31 -14.12 4.11
C PRO A 718 17.76 -14.08 5.56
N GLY A 719 17.09 -14.80 6.43
CA GLY A 719 17.38 -14.85 7.87
C GLY A 719 16.86 -13.67 8.69
N THR A 720 16.28 -12.66 8.04
CA THR A 720 15.73 -11.46 8.70
C THR A 720 14.24 -11.31 8.45
N PHE A 721 13.81 -11.31 7.20
CA PHE A 721 12.41 -11.06 6.84
C PHE A 721 12.03 -11.77 5.54
N THR A 722 10.91 -12.49 5.57
CA THR A 722 10.46 -13.31 4.46
C THR A 722 9.02 -12.99 4.05
N PRO A 723 8.80 -12.05 3.13
CA PRO A 723 7.51 -11.93 2.47
C PRO A 723 7.23 -13.14 1.58
N MET A 724 5.97 -13.61 1.59
CA MET A 724 5.49 -14.73 0.78
C MET A 724 4.68 -14.21 -0.42
N PHE A 725 4.66 -14.96 -1.51
CA PHE A 725 3.79 -14.65 -2.66
C PHE A 725 2.37 -15.08 -2.32
N SER A 726 1.48 -14.11 -2.14
CA SER A 726 0.15 -14.37 -1.60
C SER A 726 -0.92 -13.46 -2.20
N TYR A 727 -2.15 -13.94 -2.19
CA TYR A 727 -3.35 -13.17 -2.53
C TYR A 727 -4.57 -13.76 -1.83
N GLU A 728 -5.63 -12.98 -1.68
CA GLU A 728 -6.90 -13.47 -1.17
C GLU A 728 -7.85 -13.81 -2.31
N ARG A 729 -8.35 -15.03 -2.32
CA ARG A 729 -9.43 -15.47 -3.18
C ARG A 729 -10.78 -15.26 -2.50
N SER A 730 -11.51 -14.25 -2.90
CA SER A 730 -12.65 -13.72 -2.16
C SER A 730 -13.99 -14.19 -2.71
N VAL A 731 -14.22 -15.49 -2.69
CA VAL A 731 -15.48 -16.12 -3.07
C VAL A 731 -16.44 -16.13 -1.88
N ASN A 732 -17.67 -15.66 -2.07
CA ASN A 732 -18.66 -15.58 -1.00
C ASN A 732 -19.11 -16.97 -0.47
N TYR A 733 -19.69 -16.95 0.75
CA TYR A 733 -20.37 -18.13 1.29
C TYR A 733 -21.32 -18.76 0.27
N PRO A 734 -21.40 -20.08 0.12
CA PRO A 734 -20.86 -21.10 1.04
C PRO A 734 -19.45 -21.62 0.70
N GLU A 735 -18.83 -21.18 -0.35
CA GLU A 735 -17.46 -21.59 -0.68
C GLU A 735 -16.43 -20.92 0.22
N GLY A 736 -16.51 -19.63 0.35
CA GLY A 736 -15.77 -18.81 1.30
C GLY A 736 -14.44 -18.26 0.78
N HIS A 737 -14.02 -17.19 1.42
CA HIS A 737 -12.73 -16.55 1.19
C HIS A 737 -11.58 -17.46 1.63
N ARG A 738 -10.48 -17.39 0.91
CA ARG A 738 -9.25 -18.14 1.21
C ARG A 738 -8.01 -17.32 0.89
N ASN A 739 -7.14 -17.22 1.85
CA ASN A 739 -5.80 -16.71 1.61
C ASN A 739 -4.95 -17.78 0.95
N VAL A 740 -4.26 -17.42 -0.11
CA VAL A 740 -3.41 -18.30 -0.92
C VAL A 740 -1.95 -17.90 -0.77
N ILE A 741 -1.07 -18.87 -0.56
CA ILE A 741 0.38 -18.63 -0.42
C ILE A 741 1.18 -19.58 -1.32
N PHE A 742 2.25 -19.03 -1.93
CA PHE A 742 3.29 -19.76 -2.66
C PHE A 742 4.67 -19.40 -2.14
N ALA A 743 5.58 -20.37 -2.17
CA ALA A 743 7.00 -20.13 -1.92
C ALA A 743 7.73 -19.60 -3.17
N GLN A 744 7.16 -19.76 -4.36
CA GLN A 744 7.82 -19.46 -5.63
C GLN A 744 7.10 -18.34 -6.38
N ARG A 745 7.87 -17.43 -6.96
CA ARG A 745 7.39 -16.40 -7.88
C ARG A 745 6.93 -17.02 -9.20
N GLY A 746 6.05 -16.32 -9.91
CA GLY A 746 5.64 -16.63 -11.27
C GLY A 746 4.36 -17.47 -11.37
N VAL A 747 3.72 -17.81 -10.25
CA VAL A 747 2.37 -18.40 -10.25
C VAL A 747 1.35 -17.27 -10.27
N ARG A 748 0.44 -17.26 -11.23
CA ARG A 748 -0.62 -16.26 -11.35
C ARG A 748 -1.80 -16.59 -10.46
N THR A 749 -2.56 -15.57 -10.09
CA THR A 749 -3.84 -15.75 -9.40
C THR A 749 -4.82 -16.55 -10.28
N LEU A 750 -5.59 -17.44 -9.66
CA LEU A 750 -6.59 -18.21 -10.35
C LEU A 750 -7.93 -17.44 -10.40
N PRO A 751 -8.49 -17.10 -11.57
CA PRO A 751 -9.79 -16.49 -11.67
C PRO A 751 -10.91 -17.36 -11.09
N ARG A 752 -11.97 -16.73 -10.62
CA ARG A 752 -13.12 -17.41 -10.02
C ARG A 752 -13.99 -18.08 -11.07
N GLN A 753 -14.77 -19.07 -10.65
CA GLN A 753 -15.76 -19.73 -11.47
C GLN A 753 -17.17 -19.26 -11.11
N PRO A 754 -18.12 -19.33 -12.07
CA PRO A 754 -19.52 -19.04 -11.78
C PRO A 754 -20.06 -19.98 -10.70
N ILE A 755 -20.75 -19.42 -9.71
CA ILE A 755 -21.51 -20.18 -8.71
C ILE A 755 -22.94 -20.23 -9.19
N THR A 756 -23.38 -21.41 -9.65
CA THR A 756 -24.78 -21.66 -10.04
C THR A 756 -25.55 -22.24 -8.85
N GLU A 757 -26.88 -22.10 -8.85
CA GLU A 757 -27.73 -22.73 -7.81
C GLU A 757 -27.53 -24.24 -7.74
N GLU A 758 -27.33 -24.87 -8.90
CA GLU A 758 -27.10 -26.31 -9.02
C GLU A 758 -25.76 -26.70 -8.33
N ASN A 759 -24.73 -25.89 -8.49
CA ASN A 759 -23.40 -26.11 -7.91
C ASN A 759 -23.34 -25.85 -6.41
N GLN A 760 -24.27 -25.06 -5.85
CA GLN A 760 -24.29 -24.75 -4.41
C GLN A 760 -24.66 -25.95 -3.53
N ASN A 761 -25.29 -26.98 -4.09
CA ASN A 761 -25.90 -28.07 -3.31
C ASN A 761 -25.03 -29.33 -3.14
N VAL A 762 -23.95 -29.48 -3.90
CA VAL A 762 -23.17 -30.75 -3.90
C VAL A 762 -21.70 -30.52 -3.53
N HIS A 763 -20.93 -29.99 -4.46
CA HIS A 763 -19.52 -29.66 -4.28
C HIS A 763 -19.28 -28.20 -4.59
N ALA A 764 -18.23 -27.63 -4.02
CA ALA A 764 -17.78 -26.28 -4.29
C ALA A 764 -16.87 -26.26 -5.54
N PRO A 765 -17.36 -26.04 -6.75
CA PRO A 765 -16.55 -26.19 -7.97
C PRO A 765 -15.38 -25.22 -8.02
N ASP A 766 -15.56 -24.01 -7.50
CA ASP A 766 -14.49 -23.03 -7.41
C ASP A 766 -13.40 -23.47 -6.43
N THR A 767 -13.79 -23.96 -5.25
CA THR A 767 -12.88 -24.49 -4.24
C THR A 767 -12.14 -25.73 -4.73
N GLN A 768 -12.82 -26.64 -5.44
CA GLN A 768 -12.18 -27.84 -6.02
C GLN A 768 -11.12 -27.47 -7.07
N SER A 769 -11.41 -26.46 -7.91
CA SER A 769 -10.45 -25.95 -8.88
C SER A 769 -9.26 -25.27 -8.19
N LEU A 770 -9.50 -24.53 -7.12
CA LEU A 770 -8.45 -23.94 -6.31
C LEU A 770 -7.52 -25.03 -5.74
N TYR A 771 -8.06 -26.10 -5.17
CA TYR A 771 -7.24 -27.19 -4.64
C TYR A 771 -6.40 -27.87 -5.71
N ALA A 772 -6.97 -28.11 -6.89
CA ALA A 772 -6.22 -28.69 -8.01
C ALA A 772 -5.08 -27.76 -8.47
N TYR A 773 -5.35 -26.46 -8.55
CA TYR A 773 -4.36 -25.43 -8.88
C TYR A 773 -3.23 -25.36 -7.83
N LEU A 774 -3.57 -25.33 -6.54
CA LEU A 774 -2.60 -25.29 -5.46
C LEU A 774 -1.67 -26.50 -5.47
N LYS A 775 -2.21 -27.70 -5.70
CA LYS A 775 -1.40 -28.91 -5.84
C LYS A 775 -0.46 -28.85 -7.05
N ALA A 776 -0.92 -28.29 -8.18
CA ALA A 776 -0.10 -28.14 -9.37
C ALA A 776 1.13 -27.24 -9.16
N PHE A 777 1.04 -26.26 -8.24
CA PHE A 777 2.10 -25.26 -8.00
C PHE A 777 2.73 -25.35 -6.61
N ASN A 778 2.44 -26.40 -5.85
CA ASN A 778 2.89 -26.54 -4.47
C ASN A 778 2.56 -25.30 -3.60
N GLY A 779 1.33 -24.81 -3.73
CA GLY A 779 0.79 -23.73 -2.90
C GLY A 779 -0.14 -24.29 -1.82
N ILE A 780 -0.55 -23.41 -0.91
CA ILE A 780 -1.56 -23.71 0.11
C ILE A 780 -2.60 -22.59 0.16
N ALA A 781 -3.75 -22.94 0.74
CA ALA A 781 -4.76 -21.96 1.14
C ALA A 781 -5.11 -22.10 2.62
N ALA A 782 -5.71 -21.07 3.17
CA ALA A 782 -6.35 -21.05 4.47
C ALA A 782 -7.71 -20.38 4.35
N ALA A 783 -8.78 -21.07 4.73
CA ALA A 783 -10.08 -20.43 4.89
C ALA A 783 -10.04 -19.46 6.07
N HIS A 784 -10.69 -18.32 5.92
CA HIS A 784 -10.78 -17.32 6.98
C HIS A 784 -12.22 -16.82 7.15
N THR A 785 -12.46 -16.05 8.22
CA THR A 785 -13.82 -15.57 8.56
C THR A 785 -14.89 -16.63 8.41
N SER A 786 -14.56 -17.87 8.78
CA SER A 786 -15.26 -19.07 8.31
C SER A 786 -16.74 -19.14 8.73
N ALA A 787 -17.11 -18.59 9.88
CA ALA A 787 -18.49 -18.54 10.36
C ALA A 787 -19.25 -17.24 9.99
N THR A 788 -18.92 -16.62 8.86
CA THR A 788 -19.55 -15.39 8.36
C THR A 788 -20.06 -15.54 6.92
N GLY A 789 -20.63 -14.50 6.35
CA GLY A 789 -21.03 -14.43 4.94
C GLY A 789 -19.88 -14.52 3.93
N MET A 790 -18.63 -14.34 4.39
CA MET A 790 -17.39 -14.57 3.63
C MET A 790 -16.78 -15.94 3.90
N GLY A 791 -17.38 -16.74 4.78
CA GLY A 791 -16.88 -18.04 5.22
C GLY A 791 -17.32 -19.21 4.37
N THR A 792 -17.10 -20.40 4.91
CA THR A 792 -17.39 -21.68 4.25
C THR A 792 -18.27 -22.58 5.13
N ASP A 793 -19.01 -23.52 4.53
CA ASP A 793 -19.79 -24.51 5.28
C ASP A 793 -19.08 -25.87 5.41
N TRP A 794 -17.78 -25.89 5.11
CA TRP A 794 -16.92 -27.08 5.19
C TRP A 794 -17.41 -28.27 4.34
N ARG A 795 -18.06 -28.02 3.19
CA ARG A 795 -18.49 -29.10 2.30
C ARG A 795 -17.31 -29.80 1.64
N ASP A 796 -16.19 -29.13 1.48
CA ASP A 796 -14.96 -29.67 0.87
C ASP A 796 -13.73 -29.29 1.71
N ASN A 797 -12.72 -30.17 1.67
CA ASN A 797 -11.36 -29.92 2.17
C ASN A 797 -10.38 -30.85 1.43
N ASP A 798 -9.21 -30.30 1.14
CA ASP A 798 -8.05 -31.06 0.66
C ASP A 798 -6.89 -30.82 1.64
N PRO A 799 -6.44 -31.84 2.39
CA PRO A 799 -5.44 -31.65 3.46
C PRO A 799 -4.05 -31.24 2.97
N LEU A 800 -3.77 -31.34 1.66
CA LEU A 800 -2.52 -30.87 1.05
C LEU A 800 -2.65 -29.40 0.59
N ALA A 801 -3.80 -29.05 0.05
CA ALA A 801 -4.05 -27.71 -0.48
C ALA A 801 -4.55 -26.73 0.61
N GLU A 802 -5.30 -27.22 1.61
CA GLU A 802 -5.82 -26.42 2.72
C GLU A 802 -5.48 -27.08 4.06
N PRO A 803 -4.18 -27.03 4.47
CA PRO A 803 -3.70 -27.68 5.70
C PRO A 803 -3.98 -26.85 6.95
N VAL A 804 -4.35 -25.60 6.84
CA VAL A 804 -4.52 -24.67 7.97
C VAL A 804 -5.78 -23.83 7.81
N VAL A 805 -6.25 -23.27 8.90
CA VAL A 805 -7.39 -22.35 8.97
C VAL A 805 -7.07 -21.16 9.84
N GLU A 806 -7.58 -20.01 9.48
CA GLU A 806 -7.57 -18.82 10.32
C GLU A 806 -8.65 -18.97 11.40
N ILE A 807 -8.22 -19.38 12.60
CA ILE A 807 -9.12 -19.60 13.74
C ILE A 807 -9.59 -18.30 14.36
N TYR A 808 -8.75 -17.25 14.27
CA TYR A 808 -9.02 -15.92 14.79
C TYR A 808 -8.56 -14.84 13.82
N GLN A 809 -9.40 -13.85 13.64
CA GLN A 809 -9.08 -12.67 12.84
C GLN A 809 -9.17 -11.40 13.70
N GLY A 810 -8.09 -10.63 13.77
CA GLY A 810 -7.98 -9.48 14.66
C GLY A 810 -8.97 -8.37 14.37
N ASP A 811 -9.28 -8.13 13.09
CA ASP A 811 -10.29 -7.15 12.69
C ASP A 811 -11.74 -7.62 12.96
N ARG A 812 -11.94 -8.92 13.26
CA ARG A 812 -13.25 -9.54 13.46
C ARG A 812 -13.35 -10.33 14.76
N GLN A 813 -13.25 -11.66 14.70
CA GLN A 813 -13.60 -12.52 15.84
C GLN A 813 -12.89 -13.88 15.80
N ASN A 814 -13.20 -14.72 16.81
CA ASN A 814 -12.83 -16.11 16.93
C ASN A 814 -13.85 -17.02 16.23
N TYR A 815 -13.38 -17.96 15.43
CA TYR A 815 -14.20 -18.91 14.67
C TYR A 815 -13.99 -20.35 15.13
N GLU A 816 -13.41 -20.58 16.31
CA GLU A 816 -13.12 -21.90 16.87
C GLU A 816 -14.39 -22.76 17.02
N MET A 817 -15.30 -22.35 17.89
CA MET A 817 -16.59 -23.00 18.17
C MET A 817 -17.54 -21.99 18.79
N PRO A 818 -18.85 -22.25 18.76
CA PRO A 818 -19.81 -21.44 19.52
C PRO A 818 -19.43 -21.34 21.00
N ASP A 819 -19.69 -20.19 21.60
CA ASP A 819 -19.43 -19.88 23.01
C ASP A 819 -17.95 -19.95 23.47
N ALA A 820 -17.01 -20.10 22.53
CA ALA A 820 -15.60 -19.89 22.83
C ALA A 820 -15.30 -18.41 23.10
N PRO A 821 -14.22 -18.07 23.83
CA PRO A 821 -13.88 -16.68 24.08
C PRO A 821 -13.78 -15.86 22.78
N ARG A 822 -14.40 -14.68 22.75
CA ARG A 822 -14.49 -13.80 21.58
C ARG A 822 -15.10 -14.45 20.34
N SER A 823 -15.92 -15.50 20.54
CA SER A 823 -16.55 -16.22 19.44
C SER A 823 -17.53 -15.34 18.67
N ASN A 824 -17.51 -15.51 17.34
CA ASN A 824 -18.54 -14.95 16.48
C ASN A 824 -19.93 -15.43 16.91
N SER A 825 -20.91 -14.55 17.01
CA SER A 825 -22.27 -14.86 17.42
C SER A 825 -23.31 -14.14 16.55
N GLU A 826 -24.56 -14.58 16.59
CA GLU A 826 -25.64 -13.95 15.85
C GLU A 826 -25.84 -12.48 16.24
N LYS A 827 -25.58 -12.18 17.51
CA LYS A 827 -25.80 -10.85 18.08
C LYS A 827 -24.74 -9.82 17.70
N ASP A 828 -23.48 -10.24 17.56
CA ASP A 828 -22.34 -9.34 17.37
C ASP A 828 -21.41 -9.78 16.23
N SER A 829 -21.94 -10.50 15.26
CA SER A 829 -21.18 -10.93 14.09
C SER A 829 -20.74 -9.73 13.23
N ILE A 830 -19.45 -9.67 12.95
CA ILE A 830 -18.89 -8.77 11.95
C ILE A 830 -18.83 -9.52 10.62
N GLY A 831 -19.77 -9.25 9.71
CA GLY A 831 -19.83 -9.87 8.39
C GLY A 831 -20.88 -10.97 8.23
N LEU A 832 -21.98 -10.91 8.96
CA LEU A 832 -23.09 -11.85 8.97
C LEU A 832 -22.81 -13.15 9.77
N TRP A 833 -23.86 -13.76 10.23
CA TRP A 833 -23.81 -15.01 11.02
C TRP A 833 -24.00 -16.24 10.15
N ARG A 834 -23.04 -17.16 10.14
CA ARG A 834 -23.06 -18.43 9.41
C ARG A 834 -22.51 -19.56 10.29
N PRO A 835 -23.24 -20.09 11.26
CA PRO A 835 -22.72 -21.04 12.26
C PRO A 835 -22.19 -22.35 11.67
N LYS A 836 -22.58 -22.73 10.45
CA LYS A 836 -22.01 -23.90 9.76
C LYS A 836 -20.51 -23.76 9.45
N GLY A 837 -19.98 -22.55 9.53
CA GLY A 837 -18.58 -22.26 9.26
C GLY A 837 -17.64 -22.41 10.45
N PHE A 838 -18.11 -22.72 11.65
CA PHE A 838 -17.21 -22.92 12.79
C PHE A 838 -16.20 -24.04 12.55
N VAL A 839 -14.94 -23.82 12.93
CA VAL A 839 -13.80 -24.73 12.74
C VAL A 839 -14.05 -26.07 13.44
N SER A 840 -14.70 -26.05 14.61
CA SER A 840 -15.09 -27.27 15.32
C SER A 840 -15.91 -28.24 14.47
N LEU A 841 -16.71 -27.75 13.54
CA LEU A 841 -17.48 -28.61 12.62
C LEU A 841 -16.62 -29.27 11.55
N ALA A 842 -15.59 -28.56 11.07
CA ALA A 842 -14.59 -29.12 10.15
C ALA A 842 -13.80 -30.25 10.83
N LEU A 843 -13.33 -30.01 12.05
CA LEU A 843 -12.62 -31.01 12.83
C LEU A 843 -13.51 -32.26 13.11
N ALA A 844 -14.81 -32.07 13.43
CA ALA A 844 -15.76 -33.15 13.63
C ALA A 844 -16.01 -33.99 12.37
N LYS A 845 -15.86 -33.39 11.16
CA LYS A 845 -15.87 -34.09 9.88
C LYS A 845 -14.58 -34.88 9.61
N GLY A 846 -13.56 -34.76 10.47
CA GLY A 846 -12.27 -35.40 10.32
C GLY A 846 -11.23 -34.62 9.53
N TYR A 847 -11.49 -33.34 9.21
CA TYR A 847 -10.52 -32.49 8.54
C TYR A 847 -9.34 -32.18 9.48
N LYS A 848 -8.13 -32.20 8.93
CA LYS A 848 -6.91 -31.93 9.68
C LYS A 848 -6.41 -30.52 9.36
N LEU A 849 -6.77 -29.57 10.22
CA LEU A 849 -6.47 -28.17 10.05
C LEU A 849 -5.59 -27.66 11.21
N GLY A 850 -4.43 -27.12 10.87
CA GLY A 850 -3.62 -26.33 11.82
C GLY A 850 -4.26 -24.98 12.07
N PHE A 851 -4.03 -24.41 13.24
CA PHE A 851 -4.61 -23.14 13.65
C PHE A 851 -3.64 -21.99 13.45
N GLN A 852 -4.05 -20.96 12.72
CA GLN A 852 -3.34 -19.73 12.62
C GLN A 852 -4.26 -18.55 12.99
N ALA A 853 -3.69 -17.42 13.38
CA ALA A 853 -4.41 -16.18 13.61
C ALA A 853 -3.79 -15.08 12.77
N SER A 854 -4.61 -14.13 12.35
CA SER A 854 -4.21 -13.03 11.44
C SER A 854 -4.95 -11.76 11.76
N SER A 855 -4.48 -10.63 11.25
CA SER A 855 -5.04 -9.31 11.54
C SER A 855 -6.06 -8.84 10.50
N ASP A 856 -5.92 -9.22 9.23
CA ASP A 856 -6.69 -8.75 8.07
C ASP A 856 -6.32 -7.30 7.71
N HIS A 857 -7.05 -6.33 8.21
CA HIS A 857 -6.87 -4.92 7.90
C HIS A 857 -6.17 -4.13 9.01
N ILE A 858 -5.68 -2.95 8.68
CA ILE A 858 -5.35 -1.83 9.58
C ILE A 858 -4.03 -2.02 10.32
N SER A 859 -3.78 -3.12 11.00
CA SER A 859 -2.60 -3.33 11.84
C SER A 859 -2.14 -4.79 11.84
N THR A 860 -0.83 -5.02 11.88
CA THR A 860 -0.21 -6.35 12.03
C THR A 860 0.07 -6.71 13.50
N HIS A 861 -0.47 -5.96 14.43
CA HIS A 861 -0.32 -6.19 15.88
C HIS A 861 -1.56 -6.82 16.53
N MET A 862 -2.58 -7.18 15.76
CA MET A 862 -3.83 -7.69 16.30
C MET A 862 -3.84 -9.19 16.57
N SER A 863 -3.11 -9.94 15.76
CA SER A 863 -2.90 -11.38 15.96
C SER A 863 -1.77 -11.90 15.09
N TYR A 864 -1.29 -13.09 15.40
CA TYR A 864 -0.05 -13.63 14.84
C TYR A 864 -0.17 -15.08 14.44
N CYS A 865 0.42 -15.40 13.31
CA CYS A 865 0.66 -16.74 12.81
C CYS A 865 2.10 -17.16 13.14
N ASN A 866 2.27 -18.11 14.04
CA ASN A 866 3.58 -18.54 14.51
C ASN A 866 3.89 -19.93 13.93
N LEU A 867 4.89 -20.00 13.05
CA LEU A 867 5.32 -21.23 12.40
C LEU A 867 6.45 -21.90 13.17
N LEU A 868 6.41 -23.23 13.27
CA LEU A 868 7.52 -24.04 13.78
C LEU A 868 8.32 -24.53 12.58
N ALA A 869 9.34 -23.77 12.20
CA ALA A 869 10.10 -23.98 10.97
C ALA A 869 11.60 -24.17 11.25
N LYS A 870 12.33 -24.82 10.32
CA LYS A 870 13.80 -25.00 10.43
C LYS A 870 14.54 -23.69 10.29
N ASP A 871 14.08 -22.85 9.40
CA ASP A 871 14.63 -21.54 9.09
C ASP A 871 13.54 -20.64 8.51
N THR A 872 13.91 -19.44 8.14
CA THR A 872 12.99 -18.44 7.60
C THR A 872 12.91 -18.44 6.06
N SER A 873 13.39 -19.48 5.36
CA SER A 873 13.21 -19.58 3.91
C SER A 873 11.75 -19.80 3.54
N ARG A 874 11.32 -19.33 2.38
CA ARG A 874 9.95 -19.50 1.88
C ARG A 874 9.52 -20.97 1.83
N GLU A 875 10.44 -21.84 1.42
CA GLU A 875 10.23 -23.29 1.38
C GLU A 875 10.05 -23.90 2.77
N SER A 876 10.84 -23.45 3.76
CA SER A 876 10.72 -23.93 5.14
C SER A 876 9.42 -23.48 5.79
N LEU A 877 8.97 -22.25 5.52
CA LEU A 877 7.68 -21.76 6.00
C LEU A 877 6.51 -22.53 5.37
N LEU A 878 6.56 -22.78 4.05
CA LEU A 878 5.54 -23.54 3.36
C LEU A 878 5.47 -25.01 3.87
N ASP A 879 6.62 -25.64 4.11
CA ASP A 879 6.71 -26.99 4.70
C ASP A 879 6.06 -27.03 6.10
N ALA A 880 6.31 -26.02 6.93
CA ALA A 880 5.69 -25.91 8.25
C ALA A 880 4.16 -25.82 8.16
N PHE A 881 3.63 -25.03 7.24
CA PHE A 881 2.18 -24.98 6.97
C PHE A 881 1.63 -26.33 6.53
N GLN A 882 2.25 -26.99 5.56
CA GLN A 882 1.82 -28.28 5.04
C GLN A 882 1.82 -29.37 6.13
N LYS A 883 2.71 -29.25 7.11
CA LYS A 883 2.77 -30.12 8.29
C LYS A 883 1.85 -29.68 9.43
N ARG A 884 1.18 -28.51 9.29
CA ARG A 884 0.35 -27.91 10.36
C ARG A 884 1.15 -27.53 11.62
N HIS A 885 2.45 -27.39 11.49
CA HIS A 885 3.37 -26.95 12.55
C HIS A 885 3.24 -25.44 12.74
N VAL A 886 2.12 -25.04 13.28
CA VAL A 886 1.71 -23.63 13.42
C VAL A 886 0.84 -23.47 14.66
N TYR A 887 0.84 -22.28 15.24
CA TYR A 887 -0.14 -21.87 16.24
C TYR A 887 -0.55 -20.41 16.07
N GLY A 888 -1.80 -20.12 16.41
CA GLY A 888 -2.35 -18.76 16.41
C GLY A 888 -2.29 -18.12 17.79
N ALA A 889 -2.02 -16.79 17.85
CA ALA A 889 -2.07 -16.04 19.09
C ALA A 889 -2.51 -14.60 18.83
N THR A 890 -3.15 -13.95 19.80
CA THR A 890 -3.52 -12.53 19.73
C THR A 890 -2.51 -11.63 20.40
N ASP A 891 -1.45 -12.20 20.98
CA ASP A 891 -0.34 -11.48 21.62
C ASP A 891 0.96 -12.27 21.45
N ASN A 892 2.08 -11.74 21.92
CA ASN A 892 3.40 -12.38 21.90
C ASN A 892 3.48 -13.55 22.90
N ILE A 893 2.72 -14.61 22.61
CA ILE A 893 2.63 -15.81 23.44
C ILE A 893 3.42 -16.94 22.80
N LEU A 894 4.36 -17.52 23.57
CA LEU A 894 5.07 -18.75 23.20
C LEU A 894 4.21 -19.97 23.55
N ALA A 895 4.05 -20.90 22.61
CA ALA A 895 3.40 -22.18 22.85
C ALA A 895 4.27 -23.32 22.33
N ASP A 896 4.44 -24.33 23.19
CA ASP A 896 5.07 -25.63 22.87
C ASP A 896 4.22 -26.75 23.46
N VAL A 897 3.50 -27.46 22.58
CA VAL A 897 2.61 -28.55 22.96
C VAL A 897 3.07 -29.82 22.28
N ARG A 898 3.34 -30.87 23.06
CA ARG A 898 3.92 -32.13 22.60
C ARG A 898 3.18 -33.36 23.12
N SER A 899 3.35 -34.50 22.43
CA SER A 899 3.00 -35.83 22.91
C SER A 899 4.16 -36.79 22.58
N GLY A 900 5.03 -37.03 23.57
CA GLY A 900 6.29 -37.72 23.33
C GLY A 900 7.19 -36.99 22.33
N PRO A 901 7.63 -37.63 21.23
CA PRO A 901 8.44 -36.98 20.22
C PRO A 901 7.62 -36.11 19.24
N HIS A 902 6.31 -36.14 19.28
CA HIS A 902 5.41 -35.46 18.38
C HIS A 902 5.07 -34.07 18.89
N ILE A 903 4.91 -33.12 17.97
CA ILE A 903 4.55 -31.73 18.26
C ILE A 903 3.16 -31.41 17.71
N MET A 904 2.61 -30.25 18.12
CA MET A 904 1.35 -29.73 17.58
C MET A 904 1.33 -29.78 16.05
N GLY A 905 0.21 -30.18 15.44
CA GLY A 905 0.04 -30.39 14.00
C GLY A 905 0.25 -31.85 13.56
N ASP A 906 0.92 -32.71 14.33
CA ASP A 906 1.22 -34.09 13.96
C ASP A 906 -0.01 -34.99 14.02
N ALA A 907 0.02 -36.01 13.14
CA ALA A 907 -0.94 -37.12 13.15
C ALA A 907 -0.15 -38.46 13.31
N PHE A 908 -0.42 -39.23 14.34
CA PHE A 908 0.33 -40.44 14.66
C PHE A 908 -0.51 -41.47 15.40
N ALA A 909 0.00 -42.69 15.48
CA ALA A 909 -0.58 -43.80 16.27
C ALA A 909 0.31 -44.11 17.48
N THR A 910 -0.30 -44.44 18.60
CA THR A 910 0.41 -44.84 19.83
C THR A 910 -0.34 -45.98 20.54
N ALA A 911 0.40 -46.90 21.14
CA ALA A 911 -0.13 -47.92 22.01
C ALA A 911 -0.30 -47.44 23.47
N GLU A 912 0.33 -46.31 23.82
CA GLU A 912 0.21 -45.69 25.12
C GLU A 912 -0.94 -44.70 25.16
N GLN A 913 -1.49 -44.45 26.35
CA GLN A 913 -2.50 -43.39 26.52
C GLN A 913 -1.95 -42.06 26.07
N PRO A 914 -2.68 -41.26 25.22
CA PRO A 914 -2.26 -39.95 24.81
C PRO A 914 -1.90 -39.08 26.02
N ASN A 915 -0.70 -38.50 25.98
CA ASN A 915 -0.19 -37.63 27.03
C ASN A 915 0.37 -36.36 26.43
N LEU A 916 -0.26 -35.24 26.77
CA LEU A 916 0.15 -33.92 26.30
C LEU A 916 1.05 -33.27 27.34
N HIS A 917 2.23 -32.81 26.91
CA HIS A 917 3.06 -31.89 27.65
C HIS A 917 2.84 -30.49 27.09
N VAL A 918 2.42 -29.56 27.93
CA VAL A 918 1.99 -28.21 27.58
C VAL A 918 2.94 -27.22 28.24
N LYS A 919 3.53 -26.34 27.43
CA LYS A 919 4.34 -25.21 27.91
C LYS A 919 3.89 -23.94 27.21
N LEU A 920 3.43 -22.96 27.98
CA LEU A 920 3.01 -21.65 27.51
C LEU A 920 3.79 -20.55 28.24
N SER A 921 4.11 -19.47 27.53
CA SER A 921 4.69 -18.28 28.14
C SER A 921 4.05 -17.04 27.52
N GLY A 922 3.27 -16.33 28.32
CA GLY A 922 2.56 -15.13 27.92
C GLY A 922 3.25 -13.82 28.33
N THR A 923 2.73 -12.72 27.87
CA THR A 923 3.06 -11.36 28.27
C THR A 923 2.36 -11.00 29.59
N SER A 924 1.22 -11.62 29.88
CA SER A 924 0.44 -11.49 31.11
C SER A 924 0.11 -12.85 31.71
N LYS A 925 -0.63 -12.88 32.82
CA LYS A 925 -1.02 -14.11 33.53
C LYS A 925 -2.07 -14.87 32.76
N PHE A 926 -1.92 -16.19 32.65
CA PHE A 926 -2.99 -17.04 32.13
C PHE A 926 -4.10 -17.17 33.21
N SER A 927 -5.26 -16.64 32.89
CA SER A 927 -6.48 -16.80 33.65
C SER A 927 -7.06 -18.22 33.50
N LYS A 928 -6.86 -18.81 32.30
CA LYS A 928 -7.37 -20.14 31.99
C LYS A 928 -6.53 -20.85 30.95
N VAL A 929 -6.30 -22.13 31.13
CA VAL A 929 -5.74 -23.02 30.10
C VAL A 929 -6.60 -24.27 30.02
N VAL A 930 -6.99 -24.66 28.83
CA VAL A 930 -7.86 -25.81 28.57
C VAL A 930 -7.23 -26.79 27.60
N VAL A 931 -7.50 -28.07 27.80
CA VAL A 931 -7.28 -29.12 26.82
C VAL A 931 -8.63 -29.52 26.23
N ILE A 932 -8.72 -29.50 24.90
CA ILE A 932 -9.92 -29.84 24.15
C ILE A 932 -9.66 -31.15 23.39
N LYS A 933 -10.55 -32.15 23.52
CA LYS A 933 -10.55 -33.41 22.83
C LYS A 933 -11.88 -33.57 22.08
N ASP A 934 -11.85 -33.77 20.78
CA ASP A 934 -13.05 -34.01 19.97
C ASP A 934 -14.16 -32.96 20.26
N ASN A 935 -13.81 -31.66 20.31
CA ASN A 935 -14.65 -30.53 20.67
C ASN A 935 -15.17 -30.47 22.12
N ASN A 936 -14.66 -31.32 23.02
CA ASN A 936 -15.05 -31.31 24.42
C ASN A 936 -13.92 -30.81 25.31
N TYR A 937 -14.23 -30.00 26.28
CA TYR A 937 -13.28 -29.57 27.31
C TYR A 937 -13.02 -30.77 28.24
N VAL A 938 -11.83 -31.34 28.19
CA VAL A 938 -11.44 -32.52 28.97
C VAL A 938 -10.55 -32.19 30.17
N TYR A 939 -9.94 -31.00 30.16
CA TYR A 939 -9.16 -30.46 31.27
C TYR A 939 -9.22 -28.96 31.27
N SER A 940 -9.20 -28.36 32.44
CA SER A 940 -9.12 -26.91 32.63
C SER A 940 -8.31 -26.60 33.90
N THR A 941 -7.48 -25.58 33.83
CA THR A 941 -6.73 -25.03 34.97
C THR A 941 -6.72 -23.50 34.91
N GLU A 942 -6.58 -22.87 36.06
CA GLU A 942 -6.49 -21.43 36.26
C GLU A 942 -5.13 -21.08 36.87
N PRO A 943 -4.05 -21.02 36.08
CA PRO A 943 -2.69 -20.96 36.63
C PRO A 943 -2.37 -19.68 37.39
N GLY A 944 -2.93 -18.52 37.00
CA GLY A 944 -2.65 -17.24 37.61
C GLY A 944 -1.20 -16.75 37.42
N THR A 945 -0.45 -17.31 36.49
CA THR A 945 0.94 -17.01 36.19
C THR A 945 1.17 -16.84 34.70
N SER A 946 2.18 -16.07 34.29
CA SER A 946 2.55 -15.87 32.88
C SER A 946 3.30 -17.04 32.27
N GLN A 947 3.73 -17.99 33.08
CA GLN A 947 4.39 -19.22 32.61
C GLN A 947 3.65 -20.42 33.14
N VAL A 948 3.32 -21.32 32.23
CA VAL A 948 2.51 -22.51 32.52
C VAL A 948 3.21 -23.73 31.92
N GLU A 949 3.41 -24.75 32.73
CA GLU A 949 3.96 -26.03 32.29
C GLU A 949 3.30 -27.16 33.07
N PHE A 950 2.67 -28.10 32.34
CA PHE A 950 2.04 -29.28 32.91
C PHE A 950 1.98 -30.43 31.90
N SER A 951 1.70 -31.64 32.41
CA SER A 951 1.35 -32.78 31.58
C SER A 951 -0.07 -33.24 31.89
N TRP A 952 -0.82 -33.53 30.83
CA TRP A 952 -2.18 -34.06 30.93
C TRP A 952 -2.28 -35.37 30.15
N ARG A 953 -2.85 -36.41 30.76
CA ARG A 953 -3.02 -37.75 30.16
C ARG A 953 -4.49 -38.04 29.93
N ASP A 954 -4.85 -38.55 28.76
CA ASP A 954 -6.16 -39.09 28.48
C ASP A 954 -6.28 -40.47 29.14
N ASN A 955 -7.06 -40.54 30.23
CA ASN A 955 -7.25 -41.79 31.00
C ASN A 955 -8.31 -42.72 30.39
N SER A 956 -9.02 -42.31 29.35
CA SER A 956 -10.10 -43.08 28.71
C SER A 956 -10.10 -42.96 27.20
N PRO A 957 -8.95 -43.15 26.51
CA PRO A 957 -8.93 -43.16 25.07
C PRO A 957 -9.64 -44.40 24.50
N THR A 958 -10.35 -44.25 23.39
CA THR A 958 -11.02 -45.41 22.74
C THR A 958 -10.05 -46.11 21.80
N LYS A 959 -9.84 -47.41 22.00
CA LYS A 959 -8.95 -48.23 21.16
C LYS A 959 -9.42 -48.22 19.69
N GLY A 960 -8.50 -47.97 18.78
CA GLY A 960 -8.74 -47.89 17.33
C GLY A 960 -9.31 -46.57 16.86
N LYS A 961 -9.69 -45.67 17.77
CA LYS A 961 -10.21 -44.36 17.41
C LYS A 961 -9.07 -43.34 17.28
N THR A 962 -9.14 -42.51 16.26
CA THR A 962 -8.35 -41.28 16.16
C THR A 962 -9.13 -40.13 16.81
N SER A 963 -8.56 -39.52 17.84
CA SER A 963 -9.08 -38.30 18.45
C SER A 963 -8.13 -37.16 18.17
N TYR A 964 -8.67 -35.92 18.10
CA TYR A 964 -7.84 -34.74 18.02
C TYR A 964 -7.84 -34.03 19.37
N TYR A 965 -6.64 -33.51 19.70
CA TYR A 965 -6.38 -32.83 20.98
C TYR A 965 -5.70 -31.51 20.69
N TYR A 966 -6.17 -30.43 21.28
CA TYR A 966 -5.48 -29.13 21.21
C TYR A 966 -5.59 -28.37 22.52
N VAL A 967 -4.76 -27.36 22.67
CA VAL A 967 -4.68 -26.50 23.86
C VAL A 967 -5.03 -25.08 23.48
N ARG A 968 -5.87 -24.44 24.29
CA ARG A 968 -6.13 -23.01 24.28
C ARG A 968 -5.75 -22.42 25.63
N GLY A 969 -4.98 -21.31 25.59
CA GLY A 969 -4.63 -20.50 26.75
C GLY A 969 -5.23 -19.11 26.65
N GLU A 970 -5.81 -18.61 27.75
CA GLU A 970 -6.42 -17.29 27.85
C GLU A 970 -5.67 -16.49 28.92
N GLN A 971 -5.21 -15.27 28.57
CA GLN A 971 -4.59 -14.35 29.53
C GLN A 971 -5.65 -13.50 30.23
N ASP A 972 -5.31 -12.92 31.36
CA ASP A 972 -6.16 -11.98 32.10
C ASP A 972 -6.40 -10.66 31.36
N THR A 973 -5.56 -10.33 30.37
CA THR A 973 -5.78 -9.26 29.37
C THR A 973 -6.86 -9.60 28.36
N GLY A 974 -7.29 -10.86 28.27
CA GLY A 974 -8.20 -11.38 27.26
C GLY A 974 -7.51 -11.88 26.00
N ASP A 975 -6.18 -11.90 26.00
CA ASP A 975 -5.42 -12.46 24.87
C ASP A 975 -5.41 -13.98 24.88
N ILE A 976 -5.34 -14.57 23.69
CA ILE A 976 -5.59 -16.00 23.52
C ILE A 976 -4.48 -16.61 22.65
N VAL A 977 -4.12 -17.86 22.95
CA VAL A 977 -3.28 -18.70 22.12
C VAL A 977 -3.98 -20.03 21.84
N TRP A 978 -3.91 -20.49 20.59
CA TRP A 978 -4.43 -21.78 20.12
C TRP A 978 -3.28 -22.59 19.54
N ALA A 979 -2.86 -23.64 20.23
CA ALA A 979 -1.95 -24.63 19.66
C ALA A 979 -2.70 -25.49 18.63
N SER A 980 -2.09 -25.80 17.49
CA SER A 980 -2.69 -26.68 16.49
C SER A 980 -3.03 -28.07 17.04
N PRO A 981 -4.10 -28.72 16.58
CA PRO A 981 -4.48 -30.06 17.02
C PRO A 981 -3.41 -31.10 16.69
N MET A 982 -3.32 -32.11 17.55
CA MET A 982 -2.66 -33.39 17.27
C MET A 982 -3.72 -34.48 17.09
N TRP A 983 -3.60 -35.23 16.00
CA TRP A 983 -4.51 -36.38 15.71
C TRP A 983 -3.86 -37.66 16.17
N ILE A 984 -4.33 -38.21 17.29
CA ILE A 984 -3.72 -39.37 17.93
C ILE A 984 -4.62 -40.57 17.81
N THR A 985 -4.16 -41.64 17.11
CA THR A 985 -4.84 -42.91 17.01
C THR A 985 -4.36 -43.82 18.17
N TYR A 986 -5.24 -44.11 19.12
CA TYR A 986 -4.91 -44.98 20.23
C TYR A 986 -5.08 -46.42 19.79
N THR A 987 -4.00 -47.21 19.70
CA THR A 987 -4.03 -48.59 19.29
C THR A 987 -4.20 -49.58 20.48
N GLY A 988 -4.00 -49.07 21.73
CA GLY A 988 -4.05 -49.85 22.96
C GLY A 988 -2.87 -50.81 23.08
N LYS A 989 -2.48 -51.10 24.30
CA LYS A 989 -1.62 -52.29 24.60
C LYS A 989 -2.45 -53.55 24.73
#